data_c100316f224e888d9cb52afdc995b14c
#
_entry.id   c100316f224e888d9cb52afdc995b14c
#
_cell.length_a   1.000
_cell.length_b   1.000
_cell.length_c   1.000
_cell.angle_alpha   90.00
_cell.angle_beta   90.00
_cell.angle_gamma   90.00
#
_symmetry.space_group_name_H-M   'P 1'
#
loop_
_entity.id
_entity.type
_entity.pdbx_description
1 polymer ?
#
loop_
_entity_poly.entity_id
_entity_poly.type
_entity_poly.pdbx_seq_one_letter_code
_entity_poly.pdbx_strand_id
1 'polypeptide(L)'
;MEQIQKKLPVIPLRDVCVLPDNVIHFDISRKASAIALELAMSMEQEIFLVMQKDPQIKEPAREDLYEVGTLAKIRQLIKMPGKIIRVLVEGVCRGQIEEIEETDCMWAVFTIQKADIEADAEPDAATLEAMRRQLSEAYTKLQSMQDKGNGVIRHLEEVKDFSHFMDQLAMNLQVSPAKKQQVLACISLQDRYTYIETLLQEEIQVMEIRNELNKEVKKRVEKNQREYVLREQMHYIRKELGEEDTESDAEAFRKKLKKLQADDTVKERIKKEIARYERISMSSSESAVERGYIETLLEMPWDKCSEDNTDIEKAEKILQADHYGLTDVKERILEYLAVRQLAEKGNSPILCLVGPPGISKTSIARSMARAMHKEYVRICLGGVRDEAEIRGHRKTYVGAMPGRIVTAIKQAGVKNPLILLDEIDKMSRDYKGDTASAMLEVLDSEQNEHFQDHYLELPIDLSEVTFIATANDLQDIDAPLRDRMEIIEIGGYTTNEKLHIAKEHLVKKQLSQHGLLAKQLSFSDKALEKLILAYTREAGVRELERKIGKICRKVAAQLLKKETKAVRITIHNLSEYLGKEKFQPEKRAKKADVGIVRGLAWTSVGGVTLEIEVNEMPGKGEIKLTGQLGDVMKESAMTGISYIRSVSRKYDIPNDYFETHDLHIHIPEGAVPKDGPSAGITMAAAVLSAITHRKIRANLAMTGEITLRGRVLPIGGLKEKLLAAKNAGIENVLIPVDNVKDLEEIEQEIKTGLNITPVTNMEEVLQHSFQKGSKDDY
;
A
#
# COMPACT_ATOMS: atom_id res chain seq x y z
N MET A 1 -37.18 39.10 -8.88
CA MET A 1 -35.98 39.92 -8.59
C MET A 1 -34.97 39.69 -9.70
N GLU A 2 -34.40 40.75 -10.30
CA GLU A 2 -33.39 40.59 -11.37
C GLU A 2 -32.14 39.94 -10.76
N GLN A 3 -31.83 38.74 -11.18
CA GLN A 3 -30.58 38.07 -10.89
C GLN A 3 -29.45 38.89 -11.62
N ILE A 4 -28.55 39.51 -10.87
CA ILE A 4 -27.48 40.30 -11.44
C ILE A 4 -26.38 39.31 -11.90
N GLN A 5 -26.38 39.02 -13.19
CA GLN A 5 -25.29 38.28 -13.83
C GLN A 5 -24.13 39.19 -14.13
N LYS A 6 -22.93 38.72 -13.83
CA LYS A 6 -21.68 39.39 -14.22
C LYS A 6 -20.77 38.41 -14.95
N LYS A 7 -19.96 38.94 -15.87
CA LYS A 7 -18.90 38.19 -16.56
C LYS A 7 -17.56 38.83 -16.21
N LEU A 8 -16.69 38.05 -15.51
CA LEU A 8 -15.38 38.55 -15.06
C LEU A 8 -14.28 37.48 -15.28
N PRO A 9 -13.00 37.91 -15.39
CA PRO A 9 -11.87 36.99 -15.43
C PRO A 9 -11.74 36.24 -14.11
N VAL A 10 -11.36 34.95 -14.19
CA VAL A 10 -11.27 34.03 -13.07
C VAL A 10 -9.83 33.72 -12.69
N ILE A 11 -9.55 33.69 -11.40
CA ILE A 11 -8.33 33.12 -10.87
C ILE A 11 -8.66 31.88 -10.03
N PRO A 12 -8.23 30.66 -10.47
CA PRO A 12 -8.28 29.46 -9.65
C PRO A 12 -7.27 29.51 -8.51
N LEU A 13 -7.74 29.40 -7.27
CA LEU A 13 -6.94 29.44 -6.05
C LEU A 13 -6.58 28.03 -5.58
N ARG A 14 -5.35 27.86 -5.10
CA ARG A 14 -4.86 26.59 -4.49
C ARG A 14 -4.86 26.71 -2.98
N ASP A 15 -5.59 25.84 -2.31
CA ASP A 15 -5.65 25.81 -0.83
C ASP A 15 -5.97 27.13 -0.15
N VAL A 16 -6.63 28.03 -0.84
CA VAL A 16 -7.03 29.34 -0.32
C VAL A 16 -8.50 29.57 -0.67
N CYS A 17 -9.31 29.80 0.34
CA CYS A 17 -10.70 30.24 0.20
C CYS A 17 -10.81 31.70 0.63
N VAL A 18 -11.46 32.51 -0.19
CA VAL A 18 -11.71 33.93 0.09
C VAL A 18 -13.19 34.07 0.44
N LEU A 19 -13.49 34.56 1.63
CA LEU A 19 -14.85 34.87 2.06
C LEU A 19 -15.16 36.36 1.83
N PRO A 20 -16.41 36.77 1.67
CA PRO A 20 -16.79 38.17 1.59
C PRO A 20 -16.25 38.99 2.76
N ASP A 21 -15.99 40.27 2.54
CA ASP A 21 -15.44 41.26 3.50
C ASP A 21 -14.10 40.90 4.14
N ASN A 22 -13.42 39.92 3.58
CA ASN A 22 -12.09 39.55 4.04
C ASN A 22 -11.02 40.02 3.08
N VAL A 23 -9.94 40.55 3.66
CA VAL A 23 -8.75 41.00 2.93
C VAL A 23 -7.69 39.92 3.04
N ILE A 24 -7.29 39.38 1.91
CA ILE A 24 -6.30 38.30 1.84
C ILE A 24 -5.27 38.55 0.76
N HIS A 25 -4.06 38.06 0.94
CA HIS A 25 -3.04 38.06 -0.10
C HIS A 25 -2.70 36.63 -0.53
N PHE A 26 -2.43 36.49 -1.83
CA PHE A 26 -1.94 35.23 -2.41
C PHE A 26 -0.99 35.53 -3.58
N ASP A 27 -0.21 34.50 -3.94
CA ASP A 27 0.81 34.63 -4.97
C ASP A 27 0.34 33.97 -6.28
N ILE A 28 0.47 34.69 -7.38
CA ILE A 28 0.13 34.23 -8.73
C ILE A 28 1.41 33.83 -9.46
N SER A 29 1.47 32.63 -9.98
CA SER A 29 2.58 32.10 -10.77
C SER A 29 2.17 31.57 -12.16
N ARG A 30 0.86 31.32 -12.39
CA ARG A 30 0.33 30.83 -13.67
C ARG A 30 0.18 31.93 -14.67
N LYS A 31 0.51 31.68 -15.95
CA LYS A 31 0.36 32.66 -17.05
C LYS A 31 -1.11 33.07 -17.24
N ALA A 32 -2.04 32.12 -17.28
CA ALA A 32 -3.47 32.41 -17.44
C ALA A 32 -4.00 33.32 -16.31
N SER A 33 -3.62 33.04 -15.05
CA SER A 33 -4.00 33.87 -13.91
C SER A 33 -3.37 35.26 -13.93
N ALA A 34 -2.15 35.40 -14.48
CA ALA A 34 -1.53 36.71 -14.65
C ALA A 34 -2.24 37.55 -15.74
N ILE A 35 -2.67 36.91 -16.84
CA ILE A 35 -3.48 37.56 -17.89
C ILE A 35 -4.84 37.97 -17.31
N ALA A 36 -5.50 37.08 -16.56
CA ALA A 36 -6.78 37.39 -15.90
C ALA A 36 -6.65 38.61 -14.97
N LEU A 37 -5.54 38.72 -14.24
CA LEU A 37 -5.26 39.82 -13.35
C LEU A 37 -5.04 41.15 -14.14
N GLU A 38 -4.27 41.13 -15.24
CA GLU A 38 -4.03 42.33 -16.09
C GLU A 38 -5.35 42.82 -16.71
N LEU A 39 -6.20 41.88 -17.15
CA LEU A 39 -7.54 42.24 -17.66
C LEU A 39 -8.42 42.85 -16.57
N ALA A 40 -8.44 42.27 -15.38
CA ALA A 40 -9.18 42.81 -14.24
C ALA A 40 -8.73 44.19 -13.84
N MET A 41 -7.42 44.46 -13.91
CA MET A 41 -6.87 45.81 -13.65
C MET A 41 -7.25 46.84 -14.71
N SER A 42 -7.50 46.46 -15.96
CA SER A 42 -8.00 47.31 -17.03
C SER A 42 -9.51 47.58 -16.97
N MET A 43 -10.23 46.80 -16.18
CA MET A 43 -11.65 46.94 -15.90
C MET A 43 -11.85 47.68 -14.54
N GLU A 44 -12.90 47.38 -13.80
CA GLU A 44 -13.20 48.04 -12.52
C GLU A 44 -12.39 47.48 -11.32
N GLN A 45 -11.26 46.83 -11.58
CA GLN A 45 -10.44 46.13 -10.58
C GLN A 45 -11.22 44.98 -9.86
N GLU A 46 -12.25 44.47 -10.51
CA GLU A 46 -13.02 43.33 -10.04
C GLU A 46 -12.51 42.03 -10.68
N ILE A 47 -12.45 40.96 -9.86
CA ILE A 47 -12.00 39.65 -10.30
C ILE A 47 -12.83 38.58 -9.60
N PHE A 48 -13.04 37.46 -10.27
CA PHE A 48 -13.72 36.32 -9.66
C PHE A 48 -12.72 35.27 -9.18
N LEU A 49 -12.81 34.92 -7.90
CA LEU A 49 -11.91 33.99 -7.24
C LEU A 49 -12.64 32.69 -6.91
N VAL A 50 -12.11 31.57 -7.33
CA VAL A 50 -12.70 30.25 -7.07
C VAL A 50 -11.62 29.26 -6.64
N MET A 51 -11.92 28.44 -5.63
CA MET A 51 -10.98 27.44 -5.14
C MET A 51 -11.00 26.19 -6.04
N GLN A 52 -9.84 25.55 -6.21
CA GLN A 52 -9.73 24.25 -6.87
C GLN A 52 -10.13 23.13 -5.89
N LYS A 53 -10.75 22.07 -6.41
CA LYS A 53 -11.06 20.84 -5.64
C LYS A 53 -9.80 20.07 -5.29
N ASP A 54 -8.85 19.97 -6.25
CA ASP A 54 -7.55 19.36 -6.05
C ASP A 54 -6.42 20.39 -6.29
N PRO A 55 -5.65 20.75 -5.26
CA PRO A 55 -4.55 21.72 -5.37
C PRO A 55 -3.38 21.24 -6.26
N GLN A 56 -3.27 19.95 -6.55
CA GLN A 56 -2.20 19.35 -7.34
C GLN A 56 -2.33 19.64 -8.84
N ILE A 57 -3.53 19.93 -9.32
CA ILE A 57 -3.78 20.19 -10.74
C ILE A 57 -3.14 21.49 -11.16
N LYS A 58 -2.24 21.42 -12.15
CA LYS A 58 -1.51 22.61 -12.64
C LYS A 58 -2.39 23.53 -13.48
N GLU A 59 -3.21 22.98 -14.35
CA GLU A 59 -4.14 23.67 -15.24
C GLU A 59 -5.55 23.13 -15.00
N PRO A 60 -6.32 23.72 -14.08
CA PRO A 60 -7.65 23.23 -13.74
C PRO A 60 -8.66 23.55 -14.84
N ALA A 61 -9.49 22.57 -15.19
CA ALA A 61 -10.69 22.75 -16.01
C ALA A 61 -11.90 23.15 -15.14
N ARG A 62 -13.06 23.39 -15.78
CA ARG A 62 -14.32 23.72 -15.06
C ARG A 62 -14.68 22.69 -13.97
N GLU A 63 -14.47 21.41 -14.24
CA GLU A 63 -14.82 20.29 -13.35
C GLU A 63 -13.98 20.26 -12.07
N ASP A 64 -12.77 20.82 -12.15
CA ASP A 64 -11.82 20.89 -11.04
C ASP A 64 -12.09 22.06 -10.09
N LEU A 65 -13.03 22.95 -10.42
CA LEU A 65 -13.37 24.13 -9.64
C LEU A 65 -14.65 23.90 -8.83
N TYR A 66 -14.73 24.56 -7.68
CA TYR A 66 -15.99 24.61 -6.92
C TYR A 66 -17.03 25.44 -7.67
N GLU A 67 -18.30 25.24 -7.36
CA GLU A 67 -19.41 25.92 -8.02
C GLU A 67 -19.61 27.36 -7.52
N VAL A 68 -19.26 27.60 -6.25
CA VAL A 68 -19.40 28.90 -5.61
C VAL A 68 -18.02 29.50 -5.40
N GLY A 69 -17.84 30.71 -5.87
CA GLY A 69 -16.65 31.53 -5.69
C GLY A 69 -16.98 32.89 -5.08
N THR A 70 -15.99 33.79 -5.07
CA THR A 70 -16.12 35.10 -4.49
C THR A 70 -15.76 36.17 -5.53
N LEU A 71 -16.65 37.13 -5.76
CA LEU A 71 -16.31 38.36 -6.41
C LEU A 71 -15.40 39.15 -5.48
N ALA A 72 -14.23 39.51 -5.94
CA ALA A 72 -13.24 40.26 -5.15
C ALA A 72 -12.76 41.52 -5.87
N LYS A 73 -12.37 42.52 -5.09
CA LYS A 73 -11.77 43.76 -5.57
C LYS A 73 -10.27 43.74 -5.30
N ILE A 74 -9.48 44.04 -6.31
CA ILE A 74 -8.03 44.10 -6.19
C ILE A 74 -7.66 45.43 -5.48
N ARG A 75 -6.95 45.31 -4.35
CA ARG A 75 -6.52 46.47 -3.55
C ARG A 75 -5.06 46.85 -3.82
N GLN A 76 -4.17 45.85 -3.98
CA GLN A 76 -2.76 46.11 -4.20
C GLN A 76 -2.09 44.99 -4.98
N LEU A 77 -1.09 45.33 -5.79
CA LEU A 77 -0.25 44.42 -6.56
C LEU A 77 1.22 44.65 -6.24
N ILE A 78 1.96 43.61 -5.98
CA ILE A 78 3.40 43.67 -5.73
C ILE A 78 4.08 42.64 -6.65
N LYS A 79 4.94 43.08 -7.54
CA LYS A 79 5.75 42.21 -8.39
C LYS A 79 6.94 41.68 -7.58
N MET A 80 7.05 40.38 -7.46
CA MET A 80 8.11 39.67 -6.75
C MET A 80 9.17 39.14 -7.73
N PRO A 81 10.41 38.87 -7.28
CA PRO A 81 11.41 38.19 -8.11
C PRO A 81 10.89 36.80 -8.56
N GLY A 82 11.24 36.37 -9.80
CA GLY A 82 10.85 35.05 -10.31
C GLY A 82 9.49 34.97 -11.02
N LYS A 83 8.97 36.13 -11.54
CA LYS A 83 7.66 36.25 -12.23
C LYS A 83 6.45 35.93 -11.35
N ILE A 84 6.58 36.01 -10.03
CA ILE A 84 5.48 35.86 -9.07
C ILE A 84 4.85 37.24 -8.84
N ILE A 85 3.53 37.33 -8.86
CA ILE A 85 2.78 38.54 -8.54
C ILE A 85 2.01 38.29 -7.25
N ARG A 86 2.31 39.04 -6.20
CA ARG A 86 1.53 39.05 -4.97
C ARG A 86 0.38 40.01 -5.09
N VAL A 87 -0.82 39.53 -4.87
CA VAL A 87 -2.06 40.27 -4.99
C VAL A 87 -2.74 40.40 -3.65
N LEU A 88 -3.13 41.57 -3.25
CA LEU A 88 -4.01 41.80 -2.10
C LEU A 88 -5.42 42.03 -2.63
N VAL A 89 -6.34 41.22 -2.22
CA VAL A 89 -7.74 41.32 -2.65
C VAL A 89 -8.68 41.43 -1.44
N GLU A 90 -9.81 42.04 -1.67
CA GLU A 90 -10.91 42.09 -0.72
C GLU A 90 -12.13 41.40 -1.34
N GLY A 91 -12.65 40.39 -0.67
CA GLY A 91 -13.88 39.73 -1.09
C GLY A 91 -15.07 40.68 -0.98
N VAL A 92 -15.95 40.67 -1.98
CA VAL A 92 -17.11 41.55 -2.02
C VAL A 92 -18.41 40.80 -1.76
N CYS A 93 -18.64 39.75 -2.55
CA CYS A 93 -19.87 38.94 -2.41
C CYS A 93 -19.67 37.55 -3.01
N ARG A 94 -20.58 36.62 -2.66
CA ARG A 94 -20.64 35.29 -3.23
C ARG A 94 -21.15 35.31 -4.66
N GLY A 95 -20.63 34.41 -5.50
CA GLY A 95 -21.13 34.22 -6.85
C GLY A 95 -21.19 32.74 -7.19
N GLN A 96 -22.31 32.32 -7.77
CA GLN A 96 -22.47 30.96 -8.28
C GLN A 96 -22.16 30.96 -9.77
N ILE A 97 -21.24 30.08 -10.16
CA ILE A 97 -20.79 29.94 -11.55
C ILE A 97 -21.87 29.24 -12.36
N GLU A 98 -22.28 29.87 -13.47
CA GLU A 98 -23.18 29.28 -14.45
C GLU A 98 -22.39 28.69 -15.61
N GLU A 99 -21.47 29.49 -16.19
CA GLU A 99 -20.68 29.08 -17.34
C GLU A 99 -19.24 29.58 -17.20
N ILE A 100 -18.27 28.79 -17.72
CA ILE A 100 -16.86 29.20 -17.85
C ILE A 100 -16.50 29.13 -19.32
N GLU A 101 -15.99 30.25 -19.82
CA GLU A 101 -15.39 30.34 -21.15
C GLU A 101 -13.88 30.35 -21.03
N GLU A 102 -13.20 29.48 -21.76
CA GLU A 102 -11.74 29.40 -21.83
C GLU A 102 -11.25 30.11 -23.11
N THR A 103 -10.47 31.16 -22.88
CA THR A 103 -9.75 31.89 -23.94
C THR A 103 -8.26 31.95 -23.57
N ASP A 104 -7.61 33.09 -23.64
CA ASP A 104 -6.25 33.29 -23.09
C ASP A 104 -6.22 33.21 -21.56
N CYS A 105 -7.36 33.41 -20.92
CA CYS A 105 -7.63 33.14 -19.50
C CYS A 105 -9.07 32.67 -19.33
N MET A 106 -9.42 32.15 -18.14
CA MET A 106 -10.79 31.78 -17.82
C MET A 106 -11.67 32.97 -17.54
N TRP A 107 -12.88 32.95 -18.07
CA TRP A 107 -13.95 33.93 -17.79
C TRP A 107 -15.14 33.16 -17.19
N ALA A 108 -15.66 33.64 -16.08
CA ALA A 108 -16.90 33.12 -15.52
C ALA A 108 -18.07 34.04 -15.77
N VAL A 109 -19.16 33.48 -16.24
CA VAL A 109 -20.49 34.07 -16.10
C VAL A 109 -21.06 33.50 -14.80
N PHE A 110 -21.34 34.37 -13.84
CA PHE A 110 -21.82 33.99 -12.53
C PHE A 110 -22.94 34.93 -12.07
N THR A 111 -23.85 34.34 -11.28
CA THR A 111 -24.92 35.09 -10.63
C THR A 111 -24.49 35.51 -9.23
N ILE A 112 -24.61 36.79 -8.94
CA ILE A 112 -24.33 37.35 -7.61
C ILE A 112 -25.39 36.81 -6.64
N GLN A 113 -24.92 36.04 -5.68
CA GLN A 113 -25.75 35.54 -4.59
C GLN A 113 -25.77 36.62 -3.49
N LYS A 114 -26.83 37.38 -3.42
CA LYS A 114 -27.17 38.11 -2.19
C LYS A 114 -27.70 37.06 -1.22
N ALA A 115 -27.37 37.19 0.07
CA ALA A 115 -27.99 36.35 1.10
C ALA A 115 -29.53 36.56 0.96
N ASP A 116 -30.17 35.70 0.17
CA ASP A 116 -31.63 35.80 -0.05
C ASP A 116 -32.26 35.33 1.24
N ILE A 117 -32.79 36.29 1.88
CA ILE A 117 -33.90 36.17 2.81
C ILE A 117 -35.08 35.66 1.94
N GLU A 118 -35.33 34.34 1.98
CA GLU A 118 -36.60 33.83 1.52
C GLU A 118 -37.67 34.58 2.30
N ALA A 119 -38.54 35.28 1.61
CA ALA A 119 -39.47 36.25 2.17
C ALA A 119 -40.48 35.68 3.21
N ASP A 120 -40.44 34.37 3.47
CA ASP A 120 -41.34 33.67 4.40
C ASP A 120 -40.69 33.14 5.69
N ALA A 121 -39.41 33.34 5.94
CA ALA A 121 -38.71 32.85 7.14
C ALA A 121 -37.51 33.71 7.58
N GLU A 122 -37.67 35.04 7.68
CA GLU A 122 -36.68 35.84 8.42
C GLU A 122 -36.73 35.43 9.89
N PRO A 123 -35.58 34.92 10.45
CA PRO A 123 -35.44 34.83 11.91
C PRO A 123 -35.65 36.25 12.47
N ASP A 124 -36.47 36.40 13.47
CA ASP A 124 -36.67 37.69 14.14
C ASP A 124 -35.35 38.20 14.69
N ALA A 125 -35.26 39.52 14.90
CA ALA A 125 -34.02 40.14 15.39
C ALA A 125 -33.54 39.50 16.70
N ALA A 126 -34.43 38.97 17.52
CA ALA A 126 -34.10 38.27 18.74
C ALA A 126 -33.43 36.91 18.49
N THR A 127 -33.89 36.16 17.48
CA THR A 127 -33.29 34.88 17.05
C THR A 127 -31.92 35.09 16.45
N LEU A 128 -31.72 36.10 15.60
CA LEU A 128 -30.39 36.44 15.05
C LEU A 128 -29.40 36.84 16.14
N GLU A 129 -29.85 37.61 17.13
CA GLU A 129 -29.03 37.99 18.28
C GLU A 129 -28.68 36.77 19.17
N ALA A 130 -29.61 35.84 19.36
CA ALA A 130 -29.39 34.61 20.09
C ALA A 130 -28.33 33.72 19.38
N MET A 131 -28.44 33.52 18.06
CA MET A 131 -27.49 32.79 17.22
C MET A 131 -26.10 33.42 17.29
N ARG A 132 -26.05 34.73 17.22
CA ARG A 132 -24.80 35.49 17.32
C ARG A 132 -24.11 35.27 18.67
N ARG A 133 -24.84 35.34 19.76
CA ARG A 133 -24.31 35.10 21.11
C ARG A 133 -23.79 33.68 21.24
N GLN A 134 -24.52 32.71 20.75
CA GLN A 134 -24.14 31.29 20.82
C GLN A 134 -22.81 31.04 20.08
N LEU A 135 -22.65 31.53 18.85
CA LEU A 135 -21.40 31.44 18.11
C LEU A 135 -20.25 32.18 18.81
N SER A 136 -20.52 33.38 19.38
CA SER A 136 -19.52 34.17 20.08
C SER A 136 -19.05 33.47 21.37
N GLU A 137 -19.95 32.87 22.13
CA GLU A 137 -19.63 32.08 23.32
C GLU A 137 -18.81 30.84 22.97
N ALA A 138 -19.20 30.08 21.93
CA ALA A 138 -18.48 28.92 21.49
C ALA A 138 -17.06 29.28 21.00
N TYR A 139 -16.92 30.37 20.25
CA TYR A 139 -15.62 30.86 19.78
C TYR A 139 -14.76 31.37 20.94
N THR A 140 -15.34 32.04 21.92
CA THR A 140 -14.64 32.48 23.15
C THR A 140 -14.12 31.29 23.94
N LYS A 141 -14.94 30.23 24.07
CA LYS A 141 -14.52 28.96 24.70
C LYS A 141 -13.32 28.36 23.96
N LEU A 142 -13.37 28.29 22.63
CA LEU A 142 -12.26 27.76 21.80
C LEU A 142 -10.99 28.59 21.99
N GLN A 143 -11.07 29.93 21.95
CA GLN A 143 -9.93 30.83 22.15
C GLN A 143 -9.30 30.70 23.53
N SER A 144 -10.11 30.56 24.57
CA SER A 144 -9.61 30.36 25.96
C SER A 144 -8.79 29.08 26.09
N MET A 145 -9.09 28.05 25.29
CA MET A 145 -8.35 26.82 25.27
C MET A 145 -7.03 26.88 24.47
N GLN A 146 -6.89 27.90 23.59
CA GLN A 146 -5.70 28.11 22.76
C GLN A 146 -4.67 29.08 23.34
N ASP A 147 -4.89 29.64 24.51
CA ASP A 147 -4.05 30.69 25.15
C ASP A 147 -3.81 31.91 24.23
N LYS A 148 -4.74 32.21 23.33
CA LYS A 148 -4.65 33.38 22.43
C LYS A 148 -5.41 34.55 23.03
N GLY A 149 -4.80 35.74 22.96
CA GLY A 149 -5.38 36.96 23.52
C GLY A 149 -6.69 37.39 22.84
N ASN A 150 -7.57 38.08 23.56
CA ASN A 150 -8.93 38.48 23.17
C ASN A 150 -9.03 39.53 22.03
N GLY A 151 -7.97 39.81 21.30
CA GLY A 151 -7.98 40.87 20.26
C GLY A 151 -8.96 40.62 19.12
N VAL A 152 -9.08 39.37 18.66
CA VAL A 152 -9.97 39.01 17.53
C VAL A 152 -11.44 39.05 17.96
N ILE A 153 -11.75 38.71 19.21
CA ILE A 153 -13.13 38.73 19.73
C ILE A 153 -13.71 40.15 19.71
N ARG A 154 -12.94 41.15 20.16
CA ARG A 154 -13.37 42.55 20.14
C ARG A 154 -13.69 43.05 18.74
N HIS A 155 -12.91 42.62 17.74
CA HIS A 155 -13.16 43.02 16.35
C HIS A 155 -14.43 42.39 15.77
N LEU A 156 -14.70 41.11 16.13
CA LEU A 156 -15.93 40.40 15.75
C LEU A 156 -17.20 41.03 16.39
N GLU A 157 -17.09 41.57 17.61
CA GLU A 157 -18.22 42.23 18.28
C GLU A 157 -18.63 43.56 17.63
N GLU A 158 -17.73 44.21 16.94
CA GLU A 158 -17.99 45.51 16.20
C GLU A 158 -18.79 45.30 14.90
N VAL A 159 -18.84 44.08 14.36
CA VAL A 159 -19.53 43.77 13.11
C VAL A 159 -21.05 43.69 13.35
N LYS A 160 -21.80 44.61 12.78
CA LYS A 160 -23.27 44.71 12.97
C LYS A 160 -24.06 43.68 12.16
N ASP A 161 -23.64 43.41 10.94
CA ASP A 161 -24.30 42.47 10.04
C ASP A 161 -23.99 41.02 10.42
N PHE A 162 -25.04 40.18 10.55
CA PHE A 162 -24.87 38.78 10.99
C PHE A 162 -24.17 37.91 9.95
N SER A 163 -24.42 38.17 8.65
CA SER A 163 -23.75 37.45 7.56
C SER A 163 -22.25 37.73 7.56
N HIS A 164 -21.85 39.02 7.70
CA HIS A 164 -20.46 39.43 7.81
C HIS A 164 -19.78 38.90 9.05
N PHE A 165 -20.51 38.85 10.19
CA PHE A 165 -20.03 38.28 11.43
C PHE A 165 -19.66 36.80 11.26
N MET A 166 -20.54 36.00 10.61
CA MET A 166 -20.29 34.57 10.36
C MET A 166 -19.09 34.35 9.44
N ASP A 167 -18.94 35.16 8.39
CA ASP A 167 -17.84 35.05 7.43
C ASP A 167 -16.49 35.40 8.07
N GLN A 168 -16.44 36.45 8.89
CA GLN A 168 -15.26 36.81 9.63
C GLN A 168 -14.89 35.80 10.71
N LEU A 169 -15.90 35.23 11.40
CA LEU A 169 -15.69 34.18 12.36
C LEU A 169 -15.10 32.93 11.70
N ALA A 170 -15.67 32.48 10.57
CA ALA A 170 -15.19 31.33 9.81
C ALA A 170 -13.75 31.53 9.29
N MET A 171 -13.40 32.75 8.89
CA MET A 171 -12.05 33.05 8.44
C MET A 171 -11.01 32.90 9.56
N ASN A 172 -11.37 33.25 10.79
CA ASN A 172 -10.50 33.16 11.96
C ASN A 172 -10.41 31.75 12.57
N LEU A 173 -11.27 30.81 12.14
CA LEU A 173 -11.15 29.39 12.53
C LEU A 173 -9.94 28.74 11.84
N GLN A 174 -9.23 27.92 12.60
CA GLN A 174 -8.07 27.14 12.11
C GLN A 174 -8.51 25.81 11.47
N VAL A 175 -9.41 25.89 10.52
CA VAL A 175 -9.94 24.73 9.78
C VAL A 175 -9.38 24.70 8.36
N SER A 176 -9.46 23.53 7.71
CA SER A 176 -8.97 23.36 6.34
C SER A 176 -9.67 24.28 5.35
N PRO A 177 -9.00 24.70 4.27
CA PRO A 177 -9.60 25.51 3.21
C PRO A 177 -10.86 24.88 2.62
N ALA A 178 -10.96 23.57 2.53
CA ALA A 178 -12.15 22.86 2.08
C ALA A 178 -13.36 23.10 2.99
N LYS A 179 -13.17 23.13 4.31
CA LYS A 179 -14.23 23.46 5.27
C LYS A 179 -14.67 24.93 5.14
N LYS A 180 -13.72 25.85 4.89
CA LYS A 180 -14.05 27.25 4.59
C LYS A 180 -14.82 27.43 3.28
N GLN A 181 -14.48 26.63 2.28
CA GLN A 181 -15.21 26.60 1.02
C GLN A 181 -16.66 26.12 1.18
N GLN A 182 -16.91 25.21 2.10
CA GLN A 182 -18.26 24.79 2.43
C GLN A 182 -19.05 25.91 3.10
N VAL A 183 -18.43 26.70 3.98
CA VAL A 183 -19.05 27.93 4.53
C VAL A 183 -19.40 28.92 3.41
N LEU A 184 -18.50 29.09 2.43
CA LEU A 184 -18.75 29.94 1.26
C LEU A 184 -19.95 29.43 0.45
N ALA A 185 -20.07 28.13 0.28
CA ALA A 185 -21.14 27.48 -0.48
C ALA A 185 -22.51 27.55 0.22
N CYS A 186 -22.57 27.73 1.54
CA CYS A 186 -23.82 27.91 2.28
C CYS A 186 -24.38 29.32 2.02
N ILE A 187 -25.37 29.40 1.12
CA ILE A 187 -26.03 30.65 0.74
C ILE A 187 -27.00 31.10 1.84
N SER A 188 -27.83 30.15 2.33
CA SER A 188 -28.78 30.37 3.43
C SER A 188 -28.06 30.76 4.73
N LEU A 189 -28.53 31.78 5.43
CA LEU A 189 -27.99 32.19 6.73
C LEU A 189 -28.15 31.07 7.78
N GLN A 190 -29.24 30.35 7.74
CA GLN A 190 -29.52 29.26 8.67
C GLN A 190 -28.56 28.07 8.48
N ASP A 191 -28.32 27.64 7.24
CA ASP A 191 -27.42 26.55 6.92
C ASP A 191 -25.98 26.91 7.26
N ARG A 192 -25.58 28.16 6.98
CA ARG A 192 -24.27 28.68 7.31
C ARG A 192 -24.04 28.72 8.82
N TYR A 193 -25.04 29.19 9.58
CA TYR A 193 -25.00 29.18 11.03
C TYR A 193 -24.80 27.76 11.57
N THR A 194 -25.65 26.82 11.13
CA THR A 194 -25.61 25.43 11.59
C THR A 194 -24.25 24.77 11.27
N TYR A 195 -23.72 25.06 10.08
CA TYR A 195 -22.43 24.52 9.68
C TYR A 195 -21.27 25.10 10.50
N ILE A 196 -21.26 26.42 10.72
CA ILE A 196 -20.23 27.10 11.56
C ILE A 196 -20.31 26.62 13.01
N GLU A 197 -21.51 26.46 13.55
CA GLU A 197 -21.72 25.93 14.91
C GLU A 197 -21.13 24.50 15.01
N THR A 198 -21.41 23.65 14.04
CA THR A 198 -20.84 22.29 13.99
C THR A 198 -19.31 22.32 13.95
N LEU A 199 -18.73 23.18 13.12
CA LEU A 199 -17.26 23.35 13.04
C LEU A 199 -16.67 23.80 14.38
N LEU A 200 -17.30 24.74 15.06
CA LEU A 200 -16.85 25.20 16.37
C LEU A 200 -16.89 24.08 17.42
N GLN A 201 -17.96 23.29 17.43
CA GLN A 201 -18.08 22.17 18.37
C GLN A 201 -17.03 21.09 18.08
N GLU A 202 -16.77 20.76 16.83
CA GLU A 202 -15.69 19.83 16.43
C GLU A 202 -14.32 20.33 16.93
N GLU A 203 -13.99 21.60 16.70
CA GLU A 203 -12.69 22.18 17.12
C GLU A 203 -12.58 22.25 18.65
N ILE A 204 -13.65 22.53 19.36
CA ILE A 204 -13.68 22.50 20.84
C ILE A 204 -13.38 21.08 21.34
N GLN A 205 -14.02 20.03 20.77
CA GLN A 205 -13.78 18.65 21.16
C GLN A 205 -12.33 18.24 20.93
N VAL A 206 -11.78 18.57 19.76
CA VAL A 206 -10.37 18.29 19.44
C VAL A 206 -9.43 18.95 20.45
N MET A 207 -9.70 20.20 20.83
CA MET A 207 -8.89 20.92 21.82
C MET A 207 -9.05 20.37 23.24
N GLU A 208 -10.24 19.93 23.65
CA GLU A 208 -10.45 19.26 24.93
C GLU A 208 -9.60 18.00 25.03
N ILE A 209 -9.66 17.12 24.02
CA ILE A 209 -8.85 15.90 23.95
C ILE A 209 -7.35 16.22 23.98
N ARG A 210 -6.90 17.21 23.21
CA ARG A 210 -5.50 17.64 23.18
C ARG A 210 -5.01 18.14 24.54
N ASN A 211 -5.84 18.91 25.24
CA ASN A 211 -5.50 19.44 26.56
C ASN A 211 -5.49 18.34 27.63
N GLU A 212 -6.37 17.35 27.55
CA GLU A 212 -6.33 16.16 28.42
C GLU A 212 -5.05 15.35 28.20
N LEU A 213 -4.70 15.07 26.96
CA LEU A 213 -3.46 14.38 26.61
C LEU A 213 -2.22 15.12 27.11
N ASN A 214 -2.18 16.43 26.93
CA ASN A 214 -1.07 17.26 27.43
C ASN A 214 -0.98 17.24 28.97
N LYS A 215 -2.11 17.24 29.69
CA LYS A 215 -2.14 17.11 31.14
C LYS A 215 -1.64 15.75 31.63
N GLU A 216 -2.00 14.67 30.92
CA GLU A 216 -1.49 13.33 31.23
C GLU A 216 0.02 13.19 30.98
N VAL A 217 0.50 13.73 29.84
CA VAL A 217 1.94 13.76 29.53
C VAL A 217 2.69 14.54 30.60
N LYS A 218 2.20 15.72 30.98
CA LYS A 218 2.82 16.56 32.05
C LYS A 218 2.89 15.85 33.39
N LYS A 219 1.79 15.17 33.79
CA LYS A 219 1.77 14.35 35.03
C LYS A 219 2.78 13.20 34.99
N ARG A 220 2.94 12.54 33.81
CA ARG A 220 3.97 11.49 33.64
C ARG A 220 5.39 12.04 33.76
N VAL A 221 5.65 13.19 33.14
CA VAL A 221 6.98 13.83 33.21
C VAL A 221 7.30 14.25 34.64
N GLU A 222 6.35 14.88 35.33
CA GLU A 222 6.52 15.28 36.75
C GLU A 222 6.73 14.06 37.68
N LYS A 223 5.99 12.97 37.44
CA LYS A 223 6.19 11.71 38.18
C LYS A 223 7.57 11.12 37.94
N ASN A 224 8.04 11.08 36.69
CA ASN A 224 9.38 10.58 36.36
C ASN A 224 10.49 11.46 36.98
N GLN A 225 10.33 12.79 36.97
CA GLN A 225 11.25 13.71 37.59
C GLN A 225 11.30 13.54 39.12
N ARG A 226 10.15 13.32 39.73
CA ARG A 226 10.07 13.07 41.17
C ARG A 226 10.68 11.71 41.57
N GLU A 227 10.45 10.66 40.76
CA GLU A 227 11.12 9.37 40.96
C GLU A 227 12.65 9.48 40.78
N TYR A 228 13.13 10.28 39.83
CA TYR A 228 14.55 10.53 39.65
C TYR A 228 15.18 11.20 40.87
N VAL A 229 14.56 12.30 41.37
CA VAL A 229 15.03 13.00 42.54
C VAL A 229 15.03 12.10 43.80
N LEU A 230 13.99 11.28 43.98
CA LEU A 230 13.91 10.33 45.08
C LEU A 230 14.98 9.23 44.99
N ARG A 231 15.31 8.75 43.78
CA ARG A 231 16.40 7.79 43.56
C ARG A 231 17.76 8.40 43.87
N GLU A 232 18.00 9.63 43.44
CA GLU A 232 19.22 10.37 43.77
C GLU A 232 19.37 10.59 45.30
N GLN A 233 18.29 10.97 45.96
CA GLN A 233 18.30 11.08 47.42
C GLN A 233 18.55 9.74 48.11
N MET A 234 17.94 8.64 47.61
CA MET A 234 18.24 7.29 48.13
C MET A 234 19.70 6.88 47.89
N HIS A 235 20.26 7.25 46.73
CA HIS A 235 21.68 6.96 46.42
C HIS A 235 22.60 7.73 47.41
N TYR A 236 22.34 9.02 47.69
CA TYR A 236 23.07 9.82 48.65
C TYR A 236 22.95 9.26 50.09
N ILE A 237 21.75 8.88 50.50
CA ILE A 237 21.50 8.30 51.83
C ILE A 237 22.22 6.95 51.98
N ARG A 238 22.21 6.08 50.96
CA ARG A 238 22.96 4.81 50.97
C ARG A 238 24.45 5.02 51.06
N LYS A 239 24.99 6.04 50.35
CA LYS A 239 26.39 6.40 50.39
C LYS A 239 26.82 6.92 51.77
N GLU A 240 25.97 7.71 52.47
CA GLU A 240 26.20 8.20 53.80
C GLU A 240 26.07 7.10 54.87
N LEU A 241 25.23 6.08 54.64
CA LEU A 241 25.03 4.96 55.55
C LEU A 241 26.10 3.86 55.43
N GLY A 242 27.06 4.01 54.51
CA GLY A 242 28.14 3.01 54.30
C GLY A 242 27.68 1.67 53.78
N GLU A 243 26.49 1.61 53.14
CA GLU A 243 26.01 0.43 52.41
C GLU A 243 26.72 0.34 51.02
N GLU A 244 28.03 0.18 51.03
CA GLU A 244 28.86 -0.13 49.86
C GLU A 244 28.78 -1.63 49.56
N ASP A 245 27.65 -2.07 48.96
CA ASP A 245 27.59 -3.38 48.28
C ASP A 245 26.83 -3.30 46.96
N THR A 246 26.75 -2.11 46.34
CA THR A 246 26.40 -1.98 44.94
C THR A 246 27.68 -1.76 44.15
N GLU A 247 28.13 -2.80 43.43
CA GLU A 247 29.18 -2.67 42.42
C GLU A 247 28.93 -1.40 41.60
N SER A 248 29.91 -0.51 41.53
CA SER A 248 29.83 0.65 40.62
C SER A 248 29.56 0.13 39.22
N ASP A 249 28.61 0.75 38.47
CA ASP A 249 28.30 0.35 37.11
C ASP A 249 29.57 0.15 36.26
N ALA A 250 30.59 0.97 36.51
CA ALA A 250 31.89 0.87 35.83
C ALA A 250 32.63 -0.43 36.20
N GLU A 251 32.58 -0.89 37.47
CA GLU A 251 33.14 -2.18 37.86
C GLU A 251 32.40 -3.36 37.28
N ALA A 252 31.05 -3.27 37.22
CA ALA A 252 30.24 -4.25 36.54
C ALA A 252 30.56 -4.34 35.03
N PHE A 253 30.78 -3.21 34.38
CA PHE A 253 31.22 -3.15 32.98
C PHE A 253 32.59 -3.75 32.78
N ARG A 254 33.56 -3.44 33.66
CA ARG A 254 34.90 -4.04 33.63
C ARG A 254 34.89 -5.55 33.84
N LYS A 255 34.00 -6.08 34.70
CA LYS A 255 33.82 -7.53 34.89
C LYS A 255 33.22 -8.19 33.64
N LYS A 256 32.22 -7.56 32.99
CA LYS A 256 31.66 -8.02 31.74
C LYS A 256 32.71 -8.01 30.61
N LEU A 257 33.48 -6.92 30.52
CA LEU A 257 34.54 -6.79 29.50
C LEU A 257 35.61 -7.89 29.61
N LYS A 258 36.00 -8.30 30.82
CA LYS A 258 36.93 -9.41 31.03
C LYS A 258 36.42 -10.75 30.50
N LYS A 259 35.13 -10.93 30.43
CA LYS A 259 34.48 -12.15 29.93
C LYS A 259 34.12 -12.05 28.44
N LEU A 260 34.22 -10.86 27.86
CA LEU A 260 33.84 -10.61 26.47
C LEU A 260 34.86 -11.26 25.54
N GLN A 261 34.36 -12.06 24.62
CA GLN A 261 35.15 -12.58 23.48
C GLN A 261 35.03 -11.54 22.36
N ALA A 262 36.11 -10.83 22.10
CA ALA A 262 36.20 -9.80 21.08
C ALA A 262 37.69 -9.48 20.81
N ASP A 263 37.95 -8.86 19.67
CA ASP A 263 39.26 -8.38 19.29
C ASP A 263 39.81 -7.33 20.26
N ASP A 264 41.11 -7.19 20.33
CA ASP A 264 41.77 -6.23 21.21
C ASP A 264 41.38 -4.77 20.88
N THR A 265 41.15 -4.45 19.62
CA THR A 265 40.65 -3.13 19.17
C THR A 265 39.29 -2.77 19.77
N VAL A 266 38.37 -3.71 19.78
CA VAL A 266 37.04 -3.57 20.40
C VAL A 266 37.16 -3.42 21.92
N LYS A 267 37.97 -4.30 22.55
CA LYS A 267 38.21 -4.24 24.01
C LYS A 267 38.85 -2.93 24.44
N GLU A 268 39.79 -2.40 23.67
CA GLU A 268 40.41 -1.10 23.95
C GLU A 268 39.41 0.06 23.81
N ARG A 269 38.56 0.01 22.80
CA ARG A 269 37.50 1.01 22.64
C ARG A 269 36.55 1.00 23.86
N ILE A 270 36.06 -0.17 24.26
CA ILE A 270 35.18 -0.30 25.42
C ILE A 270 35.84 0.19 26.70
N LYS A 271 37.16 -0.13 26.89
CA LYS A 271 37.94 0.40 28.04
C LYS A 271 37.97 1.93 28.05
N LYS A 272 38.19 2.56 26.90
CA LYS A 272 38.18 4.02 26.75
C LYS A 272 36.86 4.64 27.11
N GLU A 273 35.78 4.03 26.64
CA GLU A 273 34.41 4.53 26.93
C GLU A 273 34.00 4.31 28.40
N ILE A 274 34.40 3.20 29.04
CA ILE A 274 34.23 3.00 30.48
C ILE A 274 35.01 4.08 31.28
N ALA A 275 36.25 4.38 30.88
CA ALA A 275 37.04 5.42 31.54
C ALA A 275 36.47 6.83 31.31
N ARG A 276 35.79 7.05 30.19
CA ARG A 276 35.06 8.27 29.91
C ARG A 276 33.80 8.37 30.81
N TYR A 277 33.02 7.30 30.90
CA TYR A 277 31.84 7.20 31.74
C TYR A 277 32.12 7.53 33.22
N GLU A 278 33.25 7.05 33.75
CA GLU A 278 33.70 7.35 35.13
C GLU A 278 33.96 8.84 35.38
N ARG A 279 34.27 9.63 34.32
CA ARG A 279 34.54 11.06 34.43
C ARG A 279 33.28 11.92 34.28
N ILE A 280 32.20 11.35 33.78
CA ILE A 280 30.93 12.05 33.58
C ILE A 280 30.15 12.06 34.89
N SER A 281 29.59 13.21 35.21
CA SER A 281 28.70 13.31 36.40
C SER A 281 27.48 12.40 36.21
N MET A 282 27.20 11.54 37.19
CA MET A 282 26.06 10.61 37.16
C MET A 282 24.70 11.30 37.05
N SER A 283 24.59 12.58 37.34
CA SER A 283 23.38 13.38 37.24
C SER A 283 23.16 13.97 35.82
N SER A 284 24.10 13.79 34.92
CA SER A 284 23.97 14.34 33.54
C SER A 284 23.20 13.41 32.62
N SER A 285 22.42 13.99 31.68
CA SER A 285 21.77 13.22 30.60
C SER A 285 22.78 12.46 29.71
N GLU A 286 24.01 12.94 29.65
CA GLU A 286 25.13 12.33 28.94
C GLU A 286 25.53 10.98 29.56
N SER A 287 25.45 10.86 30.90
CA SER A 287 25.75 9.61 31.61
C SER A 287 24.80 8.48 31.18
N ALA A 288 23.51 8.76 31.03
CA ALA A 288 22.54 7.75 30.56
C ALA A 288 22.79 7.31 29.13
N VAL A 289 23.20 8.22 28.24
CA VAL A 289 23.54 7.92 26.84
C VAL A 289 24.80 7.06 26.78
N GLU A 290 25.84 7.44 27.51
CA GLU A 290 27.12 6.71 27.52
C GLU A 290 26.95 5.32 28.15
N ARG A 291 26.16 5.19 29.20
CA ARG A 291 25.79 3.90 29.79
C ARG A 291 25.13 2.98 28.75
N GLY A 292 24.08 3.45 28.03
CA GLY A 292 23.41 2.68 27.01
C GLY A 292 24.33 2.26 25.86
N TYR A 293 25.28 3.13 25.51
CA TYR A 293 26.29 2.84 24.51
C TYR A 293 27.23 1.71 24.95
N ILE A 294 27.79 1.79 26.18
CA ILE A 294 28.68 0.76 26.75
C ILE A 294 27.92 -0.57 26.89
N GLU A 295 26.68 -0.53 27.39
CA GLU A 295 25.83 -1.73 27.48
C GLU A 295 25.65 -2.37 26.10
N THR A 296 25.40 -1.58 25.05
CA THR A 296 25.26 -2.09 23.69
C THR A 296 26.54 -2.74 23.19
N LEU A 297 27.71 -2.11 23.40
CA LEU A 297 29.01 -2.67 23.01
C LEU A 297 29.33 -3.99 23.75
N LEU A 298 28.96 -4.10 25.02
CA LEU A 298 29.19 -5.29 25.84
C LEU A 298 28.21 -6.43 25.53
N GLU A 299 27.04 -6.12 24.96
CA GLU A 299 26.02 -7.10 24.59
C GLU A 299 26.18 -7.62 23.15
N MET A 300 27.02 -6.97 22.36
CA MET A 300 27.32 -7.44 20.99
C MET A 300 28.10 -8.75 21.01
N PRO A 301 27.71 -9.72 20.19
CA PRO A 301 28.40 -11.02 20.08
C PRO A 301 29.56 -10.93 19.09
N TRP A 302 30.64 -10.24 19.47
CA TRP A 302 31.78 -9.95 18.57
C TRP A 302 32.42 -11.20 17.96
N ASP A 303 32.68 -12.24 18.77
CA ASP A 303 33.34 -13.50 18.34
C ASP A 303 32.54 -14.75 18.70
N LYS A 304 31.31 -14.61 19.15
CA LYS A 304 30.48 -15.75 19.52
C LYS A 304 29.74 -16.27 18.29
N CYS A 305 30.11 -17.44 17.80
CA CYS A 305 29.46 -18.13 16.67
C CYS A 305 28.55 -19.27 17.13
N SER A 306 27.50 -19.54 16.34
CA SER A 306 26.80 -20.82 16.37
C SER A 306 27.57 -21.85 15.51
N GLU A 307 27.54 -23.11 15.92
CA GLU A 307 28.06 -24.19 15.10
C GLU A 307 27.09 -24.49 13.96
N ASP A 308 27.54 -24.38 12.72
CA ASP A 308 26.74 -24.65 11.54
C ASP A 308 26.53 -26.16 11.37
N ASN A 309 25.31 -26.56 11.02
CA ASN A 309 25.02 -27.95 10.67
C ASN A 309 25.52 -28.25 9.25
N THR A 310 26.37 -29.25 9.14
CA THR A 310 26.97 -29.70 7.88
C THR A 310 26.26 -30.91 7.26
N ASP A 311 25.25 -31.46 7.93
CA ASP A 311 24.50 -32.65 7.48
C ASP A 311 23.34 -32.27 6.55
N ILE A 312 23.59 -32.41 5.24
CA ILE A 312 22.60 -32.09 4.19
C ILE A 312 21.37 -32.99 4.28
N GLU A 313 21.53 -34.26 4.61
CA GLU A 313 20.38 -35.19 4.74
C GLU A 313 19.44 -34.78 5.91
N LYS A 314 20.03 -34.28 7.00
CA LYS A 314 19.27 -33.77 8.13
C LYS A 314 18.56 -32.47 7.76
N ALA A 315 19.23 -31.59 7.00
CA ALA A 315 18.65 -30.37 6.48
C ALA A 315 17.44 -30.66 5.56
N GLU A 316 17.60 -31.62 4.65
CA GLU A 316 16.51 -32.07 3.77
C GLU A 316 15.30 -32.58 4.58
N LYS A 317 15.52 -33.46 5.58
CA LYS A 317 14.45 -33.95 6.43
C LYS A 317 13.69 -32.86 7.17
N ILE A 318 14.39 -31.81 7.63
CA ILE A 318 13.76 -30.66 8.27
C ILE A 318 12.90 -29.87 7.28
N LEU A 319 13.42 -29.58 6.09
CA LEU A 319 12.69 -28.86 5.05
C LEU A 319 11.46 -29.67 4.56
N GLN A 320 11.59 -30.99 4.43
CA GLN A 320 10.47 -31.86 4.06
C GLN A 320 9.38 -31.92 5.13
N ALA A 321 9.77 -31.96 6.41
CA ALA A 321 8.82 -31.99 7.52
C ALA A 321 8.07 -30.70 7.74
N ASP A 322 8.69 -29.55 7.41
CA ASP A 322 8.11 -28.24 7.65
C ASP A 322 7.24 -27.73 6.51
N HIS A 323 7.52 -28.17 5.29
CA HIS A 323 6.87 -27.63 4.08
C HIS A 323 6.44 -28.76 3.16
N TYR A 324 5.18 -28.74 2.78
CA TYR A 324 4.67 -29.61 1.73
C TYR A 324 4.91 -29.01 0.35
N GLY A 325 5.30 -29.81 -0.63
CA GLY A 325 5.63 -29.31 -1.97
C GLY A 325 6.90 -28.47 -2.01
N LEU A 326 6.94 -27.45 -2.85
CA LEU A 326 8.05 -26.52 -3.03
C LEU A 326 9.40 -27.22 -3.33
N THR A 327 9.35 -28.23 -4.20
CA THR A 327 10.50 -29.10 -4.52
C THR A 327 11.69 -28.28 -5.01
N ASP A 328 11.47 -27.41 -6.01
CA ASP A 328 12.54 -26.60 -6.63
C ASP A 328 13.19 -25.66 -5.62
N VAL A 329 12.36 -25.04 -4.75
CA VAL A 329 12.86 -24.15 -3.67
C VAL A 329 13.71 -24.90 -2.66
N LYS A 330 13.28 -26.12 -2.29
CA LYS A 330 14.04 -26.97 -1.34
C LYS A 330 15.35 -27.44 -1.97
N GLU A 331 15.32 -27.86 -3.23
CA GLU A 331 16.51 -28.27 -3.98
C GLU A 331 17.53 -27.14 -4.06
N ARG A 332 17.11 -25.93 -4.44
CA ARG A 332 17.98 -24.74 -4.45
C ARG A 332 18.55 -24.41 -3.07
N ILE A 333 17.77 -24.54 -2.01
CA ILE A 333 18.27 -24.36 -0.65
C ILE A 333 19.33 -25.42 -0.31
N LEU A 334 19.11 -26.68 -0.69
CA LEU A 334 20.08 -27.76 -0.45
C LEU A 334 21.36 -27.56 -1.27
N GLU A 335 21.26 -27.12 -2.53
CA GLU A 335 22.43 -26.72 -3.36
C GLU A 335 23.22 -25.59 -2.70
N TYR A 336 22.52 -24.55 -2.23
CA TYR A 336 23.15 -23.43 -1.51
C TYR A 336 23.90 -23.93 -0.26
N LEU A 337 23.31 -24.82 0.52
CA LEU A 337 23.93 -25.41 1.69
C LEU A 337 25.16 -26.24 1.33
N ALA A 338 25.10 -27.00 0.24
CA ALA A 338 26.21 -27.80 -0.27
C ALA A 338 27.39 -26.93 -0.71
N VAL A 339 27.12 -25.85 -1.46
CA VAL A 339 28.17 -24.91 -1.89
C VAL A 339 28.83 -24.25 -0.67
N ARG A 340 28.05 -23.81 0.30
CA ARG A 340 28.56 -23.19 1.52
C ARG A 340 29.41 -24.13 2.37
N GLN A 341 29.13 -25.41 2.34
CA GLN A 341 29.91 -26.43 3.04
C GLN A 341 31.26 -26.72 2.35
N LEU A 342 31.29 -26.66 1.01
CA LEU A 342 32.49 -26.94 0.22
C LEU A 342 33.44 -25.74 0.11
N ALA A 343 32.89 -24.53 0.14
CA ALA A 343 33.63 -23.29 0.05
C ALA A 343 34.07 -22.82 1.46
N GLU A 344 35.36 -22.92 1.80
CA GLU A 344 35.90 -22.50 3.12
C GLU A 344 35.68 -21.00 3.41
N LYS A 345 35.66 -20.15 2.40
CA LYS A 345 35.24 -18.73 2.42
C LYS A 345 34.67 -18.42 1.03
N GLY A 346 33.41 -18.41 0.88
CA GLY A 346 32.78 -18.15 -0.40
C GLY A 346 31.77 -17.02 -0.37
N ASN A 347 31.78 -16.18 -1.40
CA ASN A 347 30.71 -15.30 -1.76
C ASN A 347 29.45 -16.13 -2.06
N SER A 348 28.73 -16.52 -1.02
CA SER A 348 27.44 -17.19 -1.24
C SER A 348 26.43 -16.13 -1.71
N PRO A 349 25.78 -16.31 -2.85
CA PRO A 349 24.77 -15.38 -3.32
C PRO A 349 23.64 -15.26 -2.28
N ILE A 350 23.03 -14.09 -2.23
CA ILE A 350 21.93 -13.83 -1.31
C ILE A 350 20.66 -14.40 -1.94
N LEU A 351 20.02 -15.34 -1.26
CA LEU A 351 18.77 -15.90 -1.76
C LEU A 351 17.62 -14.90 -1.58
N CYS A 352 16.89 -14.62 -2.66
CA CYS A 352 15.69 -13.79 -2.64
C CYS A 352 14.47 -14.62 -3.04
N LEU A 353 13.54 -14.81 -2.12
CA LEU A 353 12.30 -15.54 -2.32
C LEU A 353 11.23 -14.57 -2.81
N VAL A 354 10.86 -14.67 -4.08
CA VAL A 354 9.88 -13.78 -4.72
C VAL A 354 8.57 -14.52 -4.99
N GLY A 355 7.45 -13.87 -4.72
CA GLY A 355 6.14 -14.43 -5.04
C GLY A 355 5.00 -13.86 -4.20
N PRO A 356 3.75 -14.25 -4.47
CA PRO A 356 2.57 -13.66 -3.83
C PRO A 356 2.56 -13.83 -2.30
N PRO A 357 1.77 -13.02 -1.58
CA PRO A 357 1.69 -13.13 -0.13
C PRO A 357 1.06 -14.45 0.31
N GLY A 358 1.56 -15.00 1.43
CA GLY A 358 0.99 -16.20 2.04
C GLY A 358 1.49 -17.55 1.49
N ILE A 359 2.53 -17.55 0.65
CA ILE A 359 3.16 -18.77 0.10
C ILE A 359 4.35 -19.25 0.93
N SER A 360 4.36 -18.98 2.21
CA SER A 360 5.35 -19.50 3.17
C SER A 360 6.79 -18.96 3.06
N LYS A 361 7.06 -17.85 2.34
CA LYS A 361 8.41 -17.26 2.19
C LYS A 361 9.15 -17.12 3.54
N THR A 362 8.52 -16.43 4.49
CA THR A 362 9.09 -16.19 5.83
C THR A 362 9.26 -17.49 6.65
N SER A 363 8.39 -18.49 6.45
CA SER A 363 8.50 -19.77 7.15
C SER A 363 9.61 -20.65 6.57
N ILE A 364 9.84 -20.62 5.26
CA ILE A 364 10.97 -21.31 4.61
C ILE A 364 12.30 -20.79 5.14
N ALA A 365 12.47 -19.44 5.22
CA ALA A 365 13.67 -18.85 5.78
C ALA A 365 13.93 -19.30 7.23
N ARG A 366 12.89 -19.44 8.05
CA ARG A 366 13.00 -19.97 9.40
C ARG A 366 13.39 -21.44 9.41
N SER A 367 12.83 -22.24 8.51
CA SER A 367 13.18 -23.66 8.40
C SER A 367 14.60 -23.85 7.89
N MET A 368 15.07 -22.96 7.01
CA MET A 368 16.45 -22.91 6.57
C MET A 368 17.40 -22.60 7.75
N ALA A 369 17.06 -21.63 8.59
CA ALA A 369 17.86 -21.33 9.79
C ALA A 369 17.96 -22.55 10.72
N ARG A 370 16.85 -23.28 10.93
CA ARG A 370 16.86 -24.53 11.71
C ARG A 370 17.68 -25.64 11.04
N ALA A 371 17.59 -25.74 9.72
CA ALA A 371 18.37 -26.72 8.95
C ALA A 371 19.88 -26.46 9.06
N MET A 372 20.28 -25.17 9.05
CA MET A 372 21.65 -24.73 9.24
C MET A 372 22.12 -24.69 10.70
N HIS A 373 21.22 -24.89 11.66
CA HIS A 373 21.47 -24.71 13.10
C HIS A 373 21.90 -23.26 13.46
N LYS A 374 21.38 -22.25 12.71
CA LYS A 374 21.64 -20.83 12.94
C LYS A 374 20.55 -20.14 13.73
N GLU A 375 20.93 -19.17 14.54
CA GLU A 375 19.97 -18.27 15.17
C GLU A 375 19.26 -17.45 14.10
N TYR A 376 17.96 -17.30 14.25
CA TYR A 376 17.09 -16.65 13.26
C TYR A 376 16.57 -15.30 13.75
N VAL A 377 16.82 -14.28 12.98
CA VAL A 377 16.22 -12.94 13.21
C VAL A 377 15.56 -12.43 11.94
N ARG A 378 14.46 -11.71 12.10
CA ARG A 378 13.72 -11.10 11.00
C ARG A 378 13.79 -9.59 11.10
N ILE A 379 14.18 -8.93 10.02
CA ILE A 379 14.10 -7.48 9.82
C ILE A 379 13.01 -7.22 8.79
N CYS A 380 11.98 -6.44 9.14
CA CYS A 380 10.99 -5.98 8.19
C CYS A 380 11.48 -4.67 7.56
N LEU A 381 11.70 -4.66 6.25
CA LEU A 381 12.15 -3.49 5.49
C LEU A 381 10.97 -2.67 4.94
N GLY A 382 9.76 -3.23 4.98
CA GLY A 382 8.56 -2.51 4.56
C GLY A 382 8.31 -1.26 5.41
N GLY A 383 8.36 -0.10 4.76
CA GLY A 383 8.15 1.20 5.40
C GLY A 383 9.40 1.87 5.97
N VAL A 384 10.59 1.29 5.80
CA VAL A 384 11.87 1.95 6.09
C VAL A 384 12.08 3.07 5.08
N ARG A 385 12.35 4.28 5.57
CA ARG A 385 12.50 5.49 4.75
C ARG A 385 13.81 6.22 4.95
N ASP A 386 14.51 5.95 6.04
CA ASP A 386 15.73 6.63 6.43
C ASP A 386 16.89 5.64 6.47
N GLU A 387 18.00 5.99 5.83
CA GLU A 387 19.26 5.24 5.89
C GLU A 387 19.71 4.98 7.34
N ALA A 388 19.44 5.94 8.23
CA ALA A 388 19.76 5.82 9.64
C ALA A 388 19.03 4.66 10.37
N GLU A 389 17.90 4.18 9.83
CA GLU A 389 17.29 2.97 10.37
C GLU A 389 18.14 1.72 10.11
N ILE A 390 18.91 1.68 9.02
CA ILE A 390 19.81 0.56 8.67
C ILE A 390 21.15 0.70 9.37
N ARG A 391 21.78 1.89 9.25
CA ARG A 391 23.13 2.19 9.73
C ARG A 391 23.21 2.81 11.12
N GLY A 392 22.07 3.08 11.77
CA GLY A 392 22.03 3.74 13.08
C GLY A 392 22.24 5.26 13.02
N HIS A 393 21.96 5.91 14.13
CA HIS A 393 22.19 7.34 14.32
C HIS A 393 23.49 7.58 15.07
N ARG A 394 24.21 8.66 14.75
CA ARG A 394 25.43 9.02 15.48
C ARG A 394 25.11 9.20 16.96
N LYS A 395 25.92 8.60 17.85
CA LYS A 395 25.70 8.58 19.32
C LYS A 395 25.57 9.94 19.99
N THR A 396 25.98 11.01 19.29
CA THR A 396 25.90 12.39 19.80
C THR A 396 24.48 12.97 19.77
N TYR A 397 23.55 12.35 19.07
CA TYR A 397 22.15 12.84 19.03
C TYR A 397 21.35 12.28 20.19
N VAL A 398 20.45 13.12 20.73
CA VAL A 398 19.51 12.66 21.77
C VAL A 398 18.55 11.64 21.15
N GLY A 399 18.47 10.45 21.73
CA GLY A 399 17.66 9.35 21.21
C GLY A 399 18.36 8.51 20.13
N ALA A 400 19.69 8.66 19.95
CA ALA A 400 20.44 7.82 19.04
C ALA A 400 20.30 6.33 19.38
N MET A 401 20.15 5.51 18.35
CA MET A 401 20.00 4.06 18.44
C MET A 401 20.88 3.37 17.39
N PRO A 402 21.35 2.14 17.66
CA PRO A 402 22.01 1.34 16.65
C PRO A 402 21.03 1.00 15.50
N GLY A 403 21.60 0.74 14.34
CA GLY A 403 20.85 0.33 13.16
C GLY A 403 20.16 -1.02 13.35
N ARG A 404 19.23 -1.32 12.46
CA ARG A 404 18.46 -2.57 12.48
C ARG A 404 19.35 -3.80 12.31
N ILE A 405 20.45 -3.71 11.56
CA ILE A 405 21.40 -4.82 11.37
C ILE A 405 22.09 -5.15 12.69
N VAL A 406 22.64 -4.15 13.36
CA VAL A 406 23.28 -4.29 14.67
C VAL A 406 22.29 -4.82 15.71
N THR A 407 21.09 -4.26 15.73
CA THR A 407 20.04 -4.70 16.63
C THR A 407 19.68 -6.17 16.41
N ALA A 408 19.63 -6.63 15.15
CA ALA A 408 19.38 -8.02 14.80
C ALA A 408 20.50 -8.96 15.27
N ILE A 409 21.77 -8.58 15.08
CA ILE A 409 22.91 -9.36 15.55
C ILE A 409 22.92 -9.46 17.08
N LYS A 410 22.68 -8.35 17.76
CA LYS A 410 22.53 -8.32 19.22
C LYS A 410 21.40 -9.23 19.70
N GLN A 411 20.26 -9.21 19.03
CA GLN A 411 19.11 -10.07 19.34
C GLN A 411 19.42 -11.56 19.10
N ALA A 412 20.16 -11.88 18.06
CA ALA A 412 20.61 -13.24 17.76
C ALA A 412 21.58 -13.76 18.82
N GLY A 413 22.41 -12.91 19.42
CA GLY A 413 23.42 -13.28 20.41
C GLY A 413 24.58 -14.09 19.84
N VAL A 414 24.73 -14.14 18.52
CA VAL A 414 25.82 -14.75 17.75
C VAL A 414 26.20 -13.86 16.56
N LYS A 415 27.46 -13.91 16.11
CA LYS A 415 27.94 -13.09 14.97
C LYS A 415 27.52 -13.63 13.61
N ASN A 416 27.18 -14.91 13.51
CA ASN A 416 26.84 -15.63 12.27
C ASN A 416 25.36 -16.04 12.16
N PRO A 417 24.37 -15.17 12.50
CA PRO A 417 22.96 -15.52 12.44
C PRO A 417 22.48 -15.67 11.00
N LEU A 418 21.27 -16.20 10.84
CA LEU A 418 20.49 -16.04 9.64
C LEU A 418 19.53 -14.84 9.82
N ILE A 419 19.72 -13.82 9.00
CA ILE A 419 18.88 -12.61 9.01
C ILE A 419 17.96 -12.64 7.80
N LEU A 420 16.66 -12.63 8.07
CA LEU A 420 15.64 -12.48 7.05
C LEU A 420 15.32 -11.00 6.83
N LEU A 421 15.55 -10.53 5.62
CA LEU A 421 15.18 -9.21 5.12
C LEU A 421 13.79 -9.31 4.46
N ASP A 422 12.75 -9.04 5.23
CA ASP A 422 11.38 -9.26 4.78
C ASP A 422 10.81 -8.01 4.13
N GLU A 423 10.09 -8.19 3.00
CA GLU A 423 9.47 -7.13 2.19
C GLU A 423 10.47 -6.10 1.65
N ILE A 424 11.57 -6.56 1.03
CA ILE A 424 12.60 -5.70 0.43
C ILE A 424 12.05 -4.84 -0.73
N ASP A 425 11.00 -5.31 -1.40
CA ASP A 425 10.25 -4.63 -2.45
C ASP A 425 9.47 -3.40 -1.94
N LYS A 426 9.31 -3.25 -0.61
CA LYS A 426 8.56 -2.16 0.02
C LYS A 426 9.44 -1.06 0.59
N MET A 427 10.74 -1.06 0.30
CA MET A 427 11.62 0.05 0.66
C MET A 427 11.27 1.27 -0.18
N SER A 428 11.10 2.43 0.46
CA SER A 428 10.73 3.65 -0.24
C SER A 428 11.97 4.43 -0.69
N ARG A 429 11.88 5.05 -1.88
CA ARG A 429 12.84 6.04 -2.37
C ARG A 429 12.38 7.42 -1.92
N ASP A 430 12.85 7.91 -0.79
CA ASP A 430 12.55 9.26 -0.33
C ASP A 430 13.81 10.16 -0.36
N TYR A 431 13.56 11.47 -0.45
CA TYR A 431 14.58 12.53 -0.53
C TYR A 431 15.54 12.62 0.67
N LYS A 432 15.37 11.83 1.73
CA LYS A 432 16.14 11.92 2.99
C LYS A 432 17.26 10.91 3.16
N GLY A 433 17.54 10.07 2.20
CA GLY A 433 18.60 9.09 2.25
C GLY A 433 18.32 7.91 1.33
N ASP A 434 19.36 7.28 0.81
CA ASP A 434 19.25 6.13 -0.07
C ASP A 434 19.35 4.84 0.74
N THR A 435 18.19 4.36 1.21
CA THR A 435 18.11 3.08 1.95
C THR A 435 18.61 1.90 1.13
N ALA A 436 18.50 1.97 -0.21
CA ALA A 436 19.02 0.94 -1.10
C ALA A 436 20.54 0.92 -1.10
N SER A 437 21.21 2.09 -1.12
CA SER A 437 22.66 2.19 -0.99
C SER A 437 23.17 1.65 0.35
N ALA A 438 22.47 1.93 1.46
CA ALA A 438 22.84 1.35 2.75
C ALA A 438 22.72 -0.18 2.76
N MET A 439 21.69 -0.72 2.11
CA MET A 439 21.53 -2.17 1.98
C MET A 439 22.58 -2.79 1.03
N LEU A 440 23.03 -2.07 0.01
CA LEU A 440 24.11 -2.55 -0.85
C LEU A 440 25.40 -2.80 -0.06
N GLU A 441 25.78 -1.91 0.85
CA GLU A 441 26.94 -2.12 1.71
C GLU A 441 26.80 -3.36 2.62
N VAL A 442 25.60 -3.59 3.13
CA VAL A 442 25.31 -4.78 3.96
C VAL A 442 25.37 -6.07 3.15
N LEU A 443 24.92 -6.03 1.90
CA LEU A 443 24.74 -7.22 1.05
C LEU A 443 25.92 -7.46 0.10
N ASP A 444 26.81 -6.50 -0.06
CA ASP A 444 28.00 -6.65 -0.89
C ASP A 444 29.09 -7.39 -0.12
N SER A 445 29.43 -8.59 -0.56
CA SER A 445 30.45 -9.42 0.08
C SER A 445 31.87 -8.81 0.10
N GLU A 446 32.16 -7.83 -0.78
CA GLU A 446 33.43 -7.12 -0.78
C GLU A 446 33.48 -6.00 0.27
N GLN A 447 32.31 -5.51 0.72
CA GLN A 447 32.19 -4.38 1.64
C GLN A 447 31.72 -4.79 3.03
N ASN A 448 30.95 -5.87 3.14
CA ASN A 448 30.26 -6.26 4.37
C ASN A 448 31.18 -6.74 5.50
N GLU A 449 32.43 -7.12 5.20
CA GLU A 449 33.47 -7.40 6.23
C GLU A 449 33.81 -6.17 7.08
N HIS A 450 33.56 -4.97 6.54
CA HIS A 450 33.89 -3.70 7.18
C HIS A 450 32.66 -2.83 7.39
N PHE A 451 31.48 -3.43 7.54
CA PHE A 451 30.24 -2.68 7.77
C PHE A 451 30.36 -1.80 9.01
N GLN A 452 30.03 -0.51 8.86
CA GLN A 452 30.14 0.46 9.93
C GLN A 452 28.78 1.04 10.29
N ASP A 453 28.31 0.71 11.51
CA ASP A 453 27.14 1.35 12.10
C ASP A 453 27.54 2.69 12.72
N HIS A 454 26.77 3.73 12.44
CA HIS A 454 27.04 5.10 12.93
C HIS A 454 26.91 5.25 14.43
N TYR A 455 26.13 4.37 15.10
CA TYR A 455 26.03 4.38 16.55
C TYR A 455 27.21 3.71 17.21
N LEU A 456 27.63 2.54 16.71
CA LEU A 456 28.73 1.78 17.30
C LEU A 456 30.10 2.38 16.97
N GLU A 457 30.27 2.99 15.80
CA GLU A 457 31.53 3.54 15.28
C GLU A 457 32.70 2.51 15.25
N LEU A 458 32.35 1.23 15.21
CA LEU A 458 33.28 0.11 15.08
C LEU A 458 32.91 -0.74 13.88
N PRO A 459 33.87 -1.25 13.12
CA PRO A 459 33.57 -2.16 12.02
C PRO A 459 33.02 -3.48 12.55
N ILE A 460 32.02 -4.01 11.87
CA ILE A 460 31.40 -5.30 12.15
C ILE A 460 31.55 -6.17 10.91
N ASP A 461 32.10 -7.36 11.10
CA ASP A 461 32.20 -8.34 10.04
C ASP A 461 30.85 -9.07 9.85
N LEU A 462 30.22 -8.81 8.71
CA LEU A 462 28.95 -9.45 8.31
C LEU A 462 29.17 -10.63 7.34
N SER A 463 30.40 -10.99 7.00
CA SER A 463 30.70 -12.03 6.00
C SER A 463 30.18 -13.42 6.39
N GLU A 464 30.06 -13.71 7.70
CA GLU A 464 29.52 -14.97 8.21
C GLU A 464 28.00 -14.95 8.41
N VAL A 465 27.36 -13.76 8.27
CA VAL A 465 25.91 -13.62 8.36
C VAL A 465 25.26 -14.22 7.12
N THR A 466 24.23 -14.99 7.30
CA THR A 466 23.43 -15.50 6.18
C THR A 466 22.23 -14.60 5.94
N PHE A 467 22.23 -13.87 4.83
CA PHE A 467 21.11 -13.03 4.46
C PHE A 467 20.16 -13.77 3.52
N ILE A 468 18.86 -13.69 3.80
CA ILE A 468 17.79 -14.12 2.92
C ILE A 468 16.84 -12.95 2.75
N ALA A 469 16.46 -12.62 1.52
CA ALA A 469 15.47 -11.61 1.23
C ALA A 469 14.11 -12.22 0.86
N THR A 470 13.03 -11.48 1.09
CA THR A 470 11.72 -11.80 0.54
C THR A 470 11.13 -10.59 -0.17
N ALA A 471 10.45 -10.84 -1.28
CA ALA A 471 9.72 -9.83 -2.02
C ALA A 471 8.37 -10.40 -2.51
N ASN A 472 7.43 -9.51 -2.80
CA ASN A 472 6.18 -9.92 -3.46
C ASN A 472 6.28 -9.72 -4.97
N ASP A 473 6.97 -8.67 -5.40
CA ASP A 473 7.19 -8.35 -6.81
C ASP A 473 8.67 -8.07 -7.08
N LEU A 474 9.19 -8.64 -8.17
CA LEU A 474 10.58 -8.45 -8.57
C LEU A 474 10.84 -7.05 -9.16
N GLN A 475 9.81 -6.45 -9.77
CA GLN A 475 9.93 -5.16 -10.43
C GLN A 475 10.10 -3.99 -9.45
N ASP A 476 9.60 -4.16 -8.23
CA ASP A 476 9.69 -3.16 -7.16
C ASP A 476 11.06 -3.17 -6.45
N ILE A 477 11.93 -4.15 -6.74
CA ILE A 477 13.29 -4.23 -6.18
C ILE A 477 14.24 -3.37 -7.02
N ASP A 478 15.07 -2.57 -6.35
CA ASP A 478 16.11 -1.79 -7.04
C ASP A 478 17.08 -2.69 -7.83
N ALA A 479 17.35 -2.29 -9.08
CA ALA A 479 18.20 -3.08 -9.97
C ALA A 479 19.57 -3.45 -9.39
N PRO A 480 20.36 -2.53 -8.74
CA PRO A 480 21.61 -2.88 -8.11
C PRO A 480 21.52 -3.92 -6.99
N LEU A 481 20.41 -3.90 -6.22
CA LEU A 481 20.16 -4.92 -5.19
C LEU A 481 19.81 -6.26 -5.82
N ARG A 482 18.97 -6.23 -6.86
CA ARG A 482 18.54 -7.43 -7.58
C ARG A 482 19.70 -8.17 -8.21
N ASP A 483 20.68 -7.44 -8.78
CA ASP A 483 21.86 -8.02 -9.43
C ASP A 483 22.79 -8.78 -8.45
N ARG A 484 22.64 -8.56 -7.14
CA ARG A 484 23.40 -9.25 -6.06
C ARG A 484 22.63 -10.43 -5.46
N MET A 485 21.42 -10.69 -5.92
CA MET A 485 20.55 -11.71 -5.36
C MET A 485 20.32 -12.84 -6.34
N GLU A 486 20.30 -14.06 -5.83
CA GLU A 486 19.79 -15.21 -6.55
C GLU A 486 18.27 -15.28 -6.33
N ILE A 487 17.53 -15.06 -7.41
CA ILE A 487 16.07 -14.99 -7.38
C ILE A 487 15.49 -16.40 -7.43
N ILE A 488 14.64 -16.74 -6.47
CA ILE A 488 13.86 -17.97 -6.44
C ILE A 488 12.38 -17.57 -6.49
N GLU A 489 11.76 -17.77 -7.63
CA GLU A 489 10.32 -17.50 -7.79
C GLU A 489 9.49 -18.63 -7.18
N ILE A 490 8.56 -18.24 -6.32
CA ILE A 490 7.64 -19.17 -5.65
C ILE A 490 6.24 -18.92 -6.15
N GLY A 491 5.70 -19.87 -6.92
CA GLY A 491 4.33 -19.81 -7.43
C GLY A 491 3.26 -20.01 -6.36
N GLY A 492 2.00 -19.82 -6.75
CA GLY A 492 0.86 -20.11 -5.88
C GLY A 492 0.68 -21.61 -5.64
N TYR A 493 0.11 -21.96 -4.50
CA TYR A 493 -0.22 -23.35 -4.17
C TYR A 493 -1.42 -23.88 -4.94
N THR A 494 -1.34 -25.14 -5.37
CA THR A 494 -2.48 -25.88 -5.89
C THR A 494 -3.52 -26.15 -4.79
N THR A 495 -4.74 -26.53 -5.19
CA THR A 495 -5.79 -26.90 -4.22
C THR A 495 -5.37 -28.08 -3.36
N ASN A 496 -4.65 -29.05 -3.94
CA ASN A 496 -4.15 -30.22 -3.24
C ASN A 496 -3.05 -29.85 -2.24
N GLU A 497 -2.08 -29.03 -2.64
CA GLU A 497 -1.07 -28.53 -1.71
C GLU A 497 -1.68 -27.75 -0.55
N LYS A 498 -2.65 -26.86 -0.83
CA LYS A 498 -3.38 -26.14 0.22
C LYS A 498 -4.10 -27.07 1.19
N LEU A 499 -4.67 -28.17 0.68
CA LEU A 499 -5.32 -29.18 1.49
C LEU A 499 -4.31 -29.87 2.43
N HIS A 500 -3.16 -30.31 1.90
CA HIS A 500 -2.10 -30.92 2.69
C HIS A 500 -1.53 -29.93 3.73
N ILE A 501 -1.20 -28.72 3.33
CA ILE A 501 -0.73 -27.65 4.23
C ILE A 501 -1.76 -27.38 5.34
N ALA A 502 -3.05 -27.35 4.98
CA ALA A 502 -4.11 -27.15 5.97
C ALA A 502 -4.14 -28.28 7.02
N LYS A 503 -4.08 -29.54 6.58
CA LYS A 503 -4.15 -30.74 7.47
C LYS A 503 -2.91 -30.86 8.33
N GLU A 504 -1.74 -30.77 7.73
CA GLU A 504 -0.47 -31.11 8.39
C GLU A 504 0.03 -29.98 9.29
N HIS A 505 -0.21 -28.71 8.89
CA HIS A 505 0.36 -27.54 9.55
C HIS A 505 -0.70 -26.59 10.12
N LEU A 506 -1.62 -26.04 9.28
CA LEU A 506 -2.47 -24.91 9.71
C LEU A 506 -3.47 -25.32 10.80
N VAL A 507 -4.14 -26.45 10.65
CA VAL A 507 -5.12 -26.93 11.64
C VAL A 507 -4.44 -27.14 12.98
N LYS A 508 -3.30 -27.84 13.02
CA LYS A 508 -2.55 -28.09 14.26
C LYS A 508 -2.11 -26.77 14.92
N LYS A 509 -1.57 -25.84 14.12
CA LYS A 509 -1.13 -24.53 14.59
C LYS A 509 -2.29 -23.74 15.19
N GLN A 510 -3.44 -23.70 14.47
CA GLN A 510 -4.60 -22.94 14.93
C GLN A 510 -5.28 -23.58 16.15
N LEU A 511 -5.32 -24.89 16.26
CA LEU A 511 -5.79 -25.58 17.47
C LEU A 511 -4.93 -25.18 18.68
N SER A 512 -3.61 -25.30 18.56
CA SER A 512 -2.67 -24.91 19.63
C SER A 512 -2.83 -23.43 20.04
N GLN A 513 -2.89 -22.52 19.08
CA GLN A 513 -3.04 -21.08 19.34
C GLN A 513 -4.36 -20.70 20.06
N HIS A 514 -5.41 -21.49 19.85
CA HIS A 514 -6.72 -21.26 20.46
C HIS A 514 -6.99 -22.15 21.67
N GLY A 515 -6.00 -22.93 22.16
CA GLY A 515 -6.13 -23.79 23.31
C GLY A 515 -7.09 -24.97 23.11
N LEU A 516 -7.27 -25.41 21.86
CA LEU A 516 -8.14 -26.50 21.49
C LEU A 516 -7.35 -27.82 21.29
N LEU A 517 -7.93 -28.92 21.72
CA LEU A 517 -7.37 -30.26 21.47
C LEU A 517 -7.95 -30.85 20.16
N ALA A 518 -7.17 -31.71 19.49
CA ALA A 518 -7.62 -32.38 18.27
C ALA A 518 -8.88 -33.24 18.49
N LYS A 519 -9.13 -33.68 19.74
CA LYS A 519 -10.35 -34.42 20.11
C LYS A 519 -11.60 -33.50 20.19
N GLN A 520 -11.40 -32.18 20.38
CA GLN A 520 -12.48 -31.21 20.52
C GLN A 520 -12.90 -30.59 19.17
N LEU A 521 -11.96 -30.46 18.24
CA LEU A 521 -12.25 -29.94 16.91
C LEU A 521 -11.49 -30.73 15.85
N SER A 522 -12.21 -31.23 14.85
CA SER A 522 -11.65 -31.92 13.70
C SER A 522 -12.31 -31.43 12.40
N PHE A 523 -11.58 -31.55 11.30
CA PHE A 523 -12.04 -31.15 9.97
C PHE A 523 -12.07 -32.37 9.06
N SER A 524 -13.11 -32.50 8.23
CA SER A 524 -13.11 -33.48 7.15
C SER A 524 -12.37 -32.92 5.94
N ASP A 525 -11.74 -33.78 5.15
CA ASP A 525 -11.00 -33.34 3.93
C ASP A 525 -11.88 -32.58 2.97
N LYS A 526 -13.11 -33.07 2.73
CA LYS A 526 -14.10 -32.38 1.90
C LYS A 526 -14.52 -31.02 2.43
N ALA A 527 -14.49 -30.82 3.76
CA ALA A 527 -14.78 -29.50 4.34
C ALA A 527 -13.61 -28.54 4.14
N LEU A 528 -12.36 -29.00 4.26
CA LEU A 528 -11.17 -28.21 3.97
C LEU A 528 -11.11 -27.84 2.48
N GLU A 529 -11.37 -28.79 1.60
CA GLU A 529 -11.44 -28.55 0.16
C GLU A 529 -12.51 -27.50 -0.20
N LYS A 530 -13.72 -27.65 0.35
CA LYS A 530 -14.78 -26.66 0.19
C LYS A 530 -14.41 -25.29 0.77
N LEU A 531 -13.69 -25.27 1.89
CA LEU A 531 -13.21 -24.04 2.50
C LEU A 531 -12.20 -23.33 1.58
N ILE A 532 -11.31 -24.07 0.96
CA ILE A 532 -10.34 -23.55 -0.02
C ILE A 532 -11.08 -22.97 -1.24
N LEU A 533 -12.00 -23.72 -1.83
CA LEU A 533 -12.64 -23.34 -3.09
C LEU A 533 -13.74 -22.28 -2.94
N ALA A 534 -14.53 -22.31 -1.85
CA ALA A 534 -15.71 -21.47 -1.71
C ALA A 534 -15.55 -20.29 -0.73
N TYR A 535 -14.53 -20.28 0.12
CA TYR A 535 -14.37 -19.24 1.15
C TYR A 535 -13.04 -18.47 1.05
N THR A 536 -12.08 -18.94 0.22
CA THR A 536 -10.81 -18.27 -0.01
C THR A 536 -10.53 -18.14 -1.50
N ARG A 537 -9.90 -17.02 -1.91
CA ARG A 537 -9.42 -16.79 -3.28
C ARG A 537 -8.06 -16.09 -3.15
N GLU A 538 -7.02 -16.90 -3.00
CA GLU A 538 -5.64 -16.43 -2.78
C GLU A 538 -4.64 -17.42 -3.38
N ALA A 539 -3.48 -16.92 -3.80
CA ALA A 539 -2.37 -17.76 -4.24
C ALA A 539 -1.80 -18.62 -3.10
N GLY A 540 -1.68 -18.03 -1.92
CA GLY A 540 -1.15 -18.68 -0.71
C GLY A 540 -2.20 -19.33 0.19
N VAL A 541 -1.92 -19.32 1.50
CA VAL A 541 -2.76 -19.96 2.54
C VAL A 541 -3.08 -19.01 3.71
N ARG A 542 -2.84 -17.71 3.58
CA ARG A 542 -3.02 -16.75 4.68
C ARG A 542 -4.49 -16.53 5.04
N GLU A 543 -5.36 -16.43 4.04
CA GLU A 543 -6.79 -16.31 4.28
C GLU A 543 -7.38 -17.63 4.78
N LEU A 544 -6.90 -18.76 4.24
CA LEU A 544 -7.26 -20.10 4.69
C LEU A 544 -6.94 -20.27 6.18
N GLU A 545 -5.76 -19.87 6.62
CA GLU A 545 -5.38 -19.88 8.03
C GLU A 545 -6.31 -19.02 8.88
N ARG A 546 -6.67 -17.79 8.40
CA ARG A 546 -7.61 -16.91 9.08
C ARG A 546 -9.02 -17.52 9.20
N LYS A 547 -9.49 -18.24 8.17
CA LYS A 547 -10.79 -18.91 8.20
C LYS A 547 -10.80 -20.08 9.17
N ILE A 548 -9.75 -20.90 9.18
CA ILE A 548 -9.57 -21.97 10.16
C ILE A 548 -9.57 -21.38 11.58
N GLY A 549 -8.80 -20.31 11.83
CA GLY A 549 -8.79 -19.62 13.12
C GLY A 549 -10.15 -19.04 13.52
N LYS A 550 -10.95 -18.55 12.56
CA LYS A 550 -12.33 -18.10 12.82
C LYS A 550 -13.21 -19.25 13.30
N ILE A 551 -13.08 -20.43 12.70
CA ILE A 551 -13.80 -21.63 13.13
C ILE A 551 -13.35 -22.03 14.53
N CYS A 552 -12.03 -22.09 14.80
CA CYS A 552 -11.48 -22.40 16.11
C CYS A 552 -12.04 -21.48 17.21
N ARG A 553 -12.09 -20.17 16.98
CA ARG A 553 -12.65 -19.19 17.96
C ARG A 553 -14.12 -19.46 18.26
N LYS A 554 -14.94 -19.72 17.24
CA LYS A 554 -16.38 -20.02 17.43
C LYS A 554 -16.57 -21.31 18.21
N VAL A 555 -15.81 -22.36 17.87
CA VAL A 555 -15.88 -23.64 18.57
C VAL A 555 -15.40 -23.50 20.03
N ALA A 556 -14.32 -22.75 20.28
CA ALA A 556 -13.86 -22.48 21.64
C ALA A 556 -14.95 -21.80 22.48
N ALA A 557 -15.67 -20.83 21.90
CA ALA A 557 -16.80 -20.18 22.58
C ALA A 557 -17.97 -21.15 22.87
N GLN A 558 -18.30 -22.05 21.95
CA GLN A 558 -19.33 -23.08 22.15
C GLN A 558 -18.96 -24.10 23.24
N LEU A 559 -17.68 -24.51 23.28
CA LEU A 559 -17.17 -25.41 24.32
C LEU A 559 -17.24 -24.80 25.71
N LEU A 560 -16.86 -23.49 25.84
CA LEU A 560 -16.93 -22.75 27.11
C LEU A 560 -18.36 -22.57 27.60
N LYS A 561 -19.32 -22.36 26.69
CA LYS A 561 -20.76 -22.31 27.00
C LYS A 561 -21.36 -23.69 27.32
N LYS A 562 -20.57 -24.76 27.22
CA LYS A 562 -21.00 -26.16 27.40
C LYS A 562 -22.09 -26.62 26.41
N GLU A 563 -22.21 -25.95 25.27
CA GLU A 563 -23.17 -26.28 24.21
C GLU A 563 -22.79 -27.62 23.52
N THR A 564 -21.50 -27.89 23.43
CA THR A 564 -20.95 -29.10 22.79
C THR A 564 -19.72 -29.62 23.54
N LYS A 565 -19.40 -30.92 23.37
CA LYS A 565 -18.17 -31.52 23.89
C LYS A 565 -17.08 -31.66 22.82
N ALA A 566 -17.48 -31.83 21.57
CA ALA A 566 -16.62 -31.91 20.41
C ALA A 566 -17.37 -31.53 19.14
N VAL A 567 -16.67 -30.96 18.18
CA VAL A 567 -17.23 -30.54 16.90
C VAL A 567 -16.40 -31.13 15.75
N ARG A 568 -17.10 -31.69 14.77
CA ARG A 568 -16.51 -32.09 13.50
C ARG A 568 -17.03 -31.19 12.39
N ILE A 569 -16.13 -30.46 11.73
CA ILE A 569 -16.47 -29.61 10.61
C ILE A 569 -16.62 -30.48 9.35
N THR A 570 -17.79 -30.32 8.74
CA THR A 570 -18.20 -31.00 7.52
C THR A 570 -18.67 -30.01 6.50
N ILE A 571 -18.95 -30.45 5.27
CA ILE A 571 -19.48 -29.57 4.20
C ILE A 571 -20.82 -28.91 4.62
N HIS A 572 -21.62 -29.61 5.44
CA HIS A 572 -22.97 -29.17 5.78
C HIS A 572 -23.00 -28.07 6.85
N ASN A 573 -22.11 -28.12 7.84
CA ASN A 573 -22.07 -27.17 8.94
C ASN A 573 -21.06 -26.02 8.74
N LEU A 574 -20.29 -26.04 7.65
CA LEU A 574 -19.28 -25.00 7.37
C LEU A 574 -19.89 -23.60 7.29
N SER A 575 -21.09 -23.49 6.73
CA SER A 575 -21.84 -22.24 6.61
C SER A 575 -22.28 -21.62 7.95
N GLU A 576 -22.47 -22.43 9.01
CA GLU A 576 -22.82 -21.95 10.36
C GLU A 576 -21.65 -21.16 10.98
N TYR A 577 -20.43 -21.60 10.69
CA TYR A 577 -19.20 -20.97 11.22
C TYR A 577 -18.74 -19.80 10.37
N LEU A 578 -18.82 -19.89 9.05
CA LEU A 578 -18.23 -18.90 8.14
C LEU A 578 -19.25 -18.00 7.45
N GLY A 579 -20.54 -18.37 7.46
CA GLY A 579 -21.61 -17.69 6.72
C GLY A 579 -21.76 -18.23 5.30
N LYS A 580 -22.43 -17.48 4.44
CA LYS A 580 -22.64 -17.85 3.03
C LYS A 580 -21.29 -17.98 2.29
N GLU A 581 -21.26 -18.90 1.34
CA GLU A 581 -20.15 -19.06 0.41
C GLU A 581 -19.86 -17.71 -0.28
N LYS A 582 -18.60 -17.32 -0.31
CA LYS A 582 -18.16 -16.04 -0.91
C LYS A 582 -17.90 -16.18 -2.40
N PHE A 583 -17.35 -17.32 -2.77
CA PHE A 583 -16.95 -17.61 -4.14
C PHE A 583 -17.76 -18.82 -4.60
N GLN A 584 -18.48 -18.65 -5.69
CA GLN A 584 -19.04 -19.79 -6.40
C GLN A 584 -17.98 -20.26 -7.38
N PRO A 585 -17.79 -21.61 -7.54
CA PRO A 585 -16.98 -22.10 -8.63
C PRO A 585 -17.50 -21.47 -9.92
N GLU A 586 -16.59 -20.92 -10.73
CA GLU A 586 -16.96 -20.37 -12.02
C GLU A 586 -17.76 -21.44 -12.78
N LYS A 587 -19.00 -21.10 -13.11
CA LYS A 587 -19.86 -22.07 -13.78
C LYS A 587 -19.28 -22.33 -15.15
N ARG A 588 -18.86 -23.57 -15.38
CA ARG A 588 -18.47 -24.03 -16.71
C ARG A 588 -19.53 -23.55 -17.72
N ALA A 589 -19.09 -22.82 -18.76
CA ALA A 589 -19.99 -22.46 -19.87
C ALA A 589 -20.51 -23.79 -20.45
N LYS A 590 -21.81 -23.97 -20.39
CA LYS A 590 -22.45 -25.23 -20.83
C LYS A 590 -22.66 -25.27 -22.35
N LYS A 591 -22.57 -24.14 -23.03
CA LYS A 591 -22.85 -24.01 -24.46
C LYS A 591 -21.77 -23.16 -25.13
N ALA A 592 -21.46 -23.51 -26.37
CA ALA A 592 -20.68 -22.68 -27.26
C ALA A 592 -21.46 -21.40 -27.59
N ASP A 593 -20.80 -20.25 -27.58
CA ASP A 593 -21.43 -18.97 -27.84
C ASP A 593 -20.66 -18.15 -28.87
N VAL A 594 -21.32 -17.12 -29.42
CA VAL A 594 -20.75 -16.20 -30.40
C VAL A 594 -20.20 -14.98 -29.67
N GLY A 595 -18.99 -14.55 -30.05
CA GLY A 595 -18.40 -13.34 -29.44
C GLY A 595 -17.91 -13.49 -28.01
N ILE A 596 -18.04 -14.67 -27.40
CA ILE A 596 -17.62 -14.91 -26.01
C ILE A 596 -16.44 -15.90 -26.00
N VAL A 597 -15.31 -15.45 -25.43
CA VAL A 597 -14.07 -16.26 -25.33
C VAL A 597 -13.48 -16.12 -23.95
N ARG A 598 -12.88 -17.20 -23.45
CA ARG A 598 -12.18 -17.20 -22.18
C ARG A 598 -10.69 -17.03 -22.35
N GLY A 599 -10.16 -15.97 -21.76
CA GLY A 599 -8.74 -15.75 -21.57
C GLY A 599 -8.26 -16.22 -20.20
N LEU A 600 -6.95 -16.31 -20.06
CA LEU A 600 -6.27 -16.59 -18.79
C LEU A 600 -5.39 -15.41 -18.43
N ALA A 601 -5.55 -14.91 -17.22
CA ALA A 601 -4.74 -13.84 -16.67
C ALA A 601 -4.07 -14.25 -15.36
N TRP A 602 -3.03 -13.52 -15.02
CA TRP A 602 -2.35 -13.65 -13.74
C TRP A 602 -2.52 -12.35 -12.95
N THR A 603 -2.70 -12.47 -11.64
CA THR A 603 -2.83 -11.37 -10.69
C THR A 603 -2.01 -11.66 -9.44
N SER A 604 -1.79 -10.66 -8.59
CA SER A 604 -1.12 -10.83 -7.31
C SER A 604 -1.80 -11.84 -6.35
N VAL A 605 -3.05 -12.21 -6.63
CA VAL A 605 -3.78 -13.24 -5.86
C VAL A 605 -3.80 -14.61 -6.55
N GLY A 606 -3.15 -14.76 -7.70
CA GLY A 606 -3.06 -15.98 -8.49
C GLY A 606 -3.65 -15.86 -9.87
N GLY A 607 -3.76 -16.99 -10.58
CA GLY A 607 -4.37 -17.04 -11.89
C GLY A 607 -5.90 -16.89 -11.82
N VAL A 608 -6.46 -16.24 -12.83
CA VAL A 608 -7.91 -16.04 -13.00
C VAL A 608 -8.32 -16.29 -14.46
N THR A 609 -9.56 -16.73 -14.68
CA THR A 609 -10.13 -16.75 -16.02
C THR A 609 -10.78 -15.39 -16.29
N LEU A 610 -10.65 -14.92 -17.52
CA LEU A 610 -11.29 -13.70 -18.00
C LEU A 610 -12.29 -14.06 -19.10
N GLU A 611 -13.54 -13.71 -18.92
CA GLU A 611 -14.51 -13.79 -20.00
C GLU A 611 -14.42 -12.50 -20.84
N ILE A 612 -14.20 -12.63 -22.13
CA ILE A 612 -14.14 -11.52 -23.08
C ILE A 612 -15.37 -11.61 -23.95
N GLU A 613 -16.19 -10.58 -23.87
CA GLU A 613 -17.41 -10.45 -24.65
C GLU A 613 -17.21 -9.41 -25.75
N VAL A 614 -17.55 -9.77 -26.96
CA VAL A 614 -17.54 -8.86 -28.10
C VAL A 614 -18.91 -8.82 -28.73
N ASN A 615 -19.42 -7.62 -28.88
CA ASN A 615 -20.67 -7.37 -29.59
C ASN A 615 -20.41 -6.47 -30.77
N GLU A 616 -21.05 -6.79 -31.90
CA GLU A 616 -21.09 -5.96 -33.08
C GLU A 616 -22.43 -5.27 -33.22
N MET A 617 -22.44 -4.10 -33.79
CA MET A 617 -23.67 -3.37 -34.04
C MET A 617 -23.51 -2.44 -35.27
N PRO A 618 -24.58 -2.16 -36.04
CA PRO A 618 -24.53 -1.13 -37.07
C PRO A 618 -24.03 0.22 -36.47
N GLY A 619 -23.07 0.84 -37.17
CA GLY A 619 -22.45 2.05 -36.62
C GLY A 619 -21.60 2.79 -37.67
N LYS A 620 -20.55 3.42 -37.20
CA LYS A 620 -19.61 4.24 -38.02
C LYS A 620 -18.15 3.79 -37.86
N GLY A 621 -17.92 2.54 -37.45
CA GLY A 621 -16.60 1.99 -37.24
C GLY A 621 -15.98 2.35 -35.88
N GLU A 622 -16.77 2.73 -34.89
CA GLU A 622 -16.28 3.01 -33.55
C GLU A 622 -15.87 1.72 -32.81
N ILE A 623 -14.75 1.77 -32.10
CA ILE A 623 -14.31 0.69 -31.24
C ILE A 623 -14.44 1.13 -29.78
N LYS A 624 -15.32 0.44 -29.03
CA LYS A 624 -15.55 0.70 -27.61
C LYS A 624 -14.91 -0.38 -26.78
N LEU A 625 -14.05 0.02 -25.83
CA LEU A 625 -13.37 -0.87 -24.91
C LEU A 625 -13.82 -0.56 -23.48
N THR A 626 -14.39 -1.54 -22.78
CA THR A 626 -14.90 -1.37 -21.41
C THR A 626 -14.44 -2.52 -20.49
N GLY A 627 -14.42 -2.29 -19.16
CA GLY A 627 -14.01 -3.28 -18.16
C GLY A 627 -12.74 -2.89 -17.41
N GLN A 628 -12.43 -1.59 -17.30
CA GLN A 628 -11.22 -1.04 -16.65
C GLN A 628 -9.93 -1.62 -17.21
N LEU A 629 -9.79 -1.54 -18.52
CA LEU A 629 -8.59 -2.00 -19.23
C LEU A 629 -7.48 -0.97 -19.09
N GLY A 630 -6.30 -1.41 -18.71
CA GLY A 630 -5.07 -0.63 -18.75
C GLY A 630 -4.62 -0.37 -20.20
N ASP A 631 -3.61 0.48 -20.37
CA ASP A 631 -3.21 0.95 -21.69
C ASP A 631 -2.57 -0.16 -22.54
N VAL A 632 -1.79 -1.06 -21.92
CA VAL A 632 -1.20 -2.22 -22.61
C VAL A 632 -2.29 -3.17 -23.14
N MET A 633 -3.34 -3.40 -22.36
CA MET A 633 -4.45 -4.26 -22.78
C MET A 633 -5.29 -3.62 -23.88
N LYS A 634 -5.50 -2.29 -23.87
CA LYS A 634 -6.16 -1.53 -24.95
C LYS A 634 -5.35 -1.62 -26.24
N GLU A 635 -4.03 -1.44 -26.16
CA GLU A 635 -3.13 -1.58 -27.31
C GLU A 635 -3.18 -3.00 -27.90
N SER A 636 -3.17 -4.03 -27.04
CA SER A 636 -3.32 -5.41 -27.45
C SER A 636 -4.65 -5.69 -28.16
N ALA A 637 -5.76 -5.09 -27.68
CA ALA A 637 -7.06 -5.16 -28.33
C ALA A 637 -7.03 -4.53 -29.73
N MET A 638 -6.44 -3.34 -29.87
CA MET A 638 -6.32 -2.64 -31.13
C MET A 638 -5.43 -3.40 -32.12
N THR A 639 -4.36 -4.04 -31.65
CA THR A 639 -3.49 -4.92 -32.45
C THR A 639 -4.27 -6.13 -32.96
N GLY A 640 -5.08 -6.78 -32.13
CA GLY A 640 -5.95 -7.88 -32.51
C GLY A 640 -6.98 -7.48 -33.57
N ILE A 641 -7.65 -6.34 -33.41
CA ILE A 641 -8.60 -5.81 -34.39
C ILE A 641 -7.90 -5.50 -35.72
N SER A 642 -6.72 -4.87 -35.65
CA SER A 642 -5.92 -4.56 -36.89
C SER A 642 -5.53 -5.81 -37.62
N TYR A 643 -5.16 -6.89 -36.92
CA TYR A 643 -4.89 -8.18 -37.51
C TYR A 643 -6.14 -8.73 -38.21
N ILE A 644 -7.31 -8.75 -37.56
CA ILE A 644 -8.56 -9.25 -38.18
C ILE A 644 -8.93 -8.43 -39.40
N ARG A 645 -8.77 -7.12 -39.40
CA ARG A 645 -8.94 -6.26 -40.58
C ARG A 645 -8.00 -6.68 -41.73
N SER A 646 -6.76 -7.00 -41.42
CA SER A 646 -5.78 -7.41 -42.46
C SER A 646 -6.10 -8.73 -43.11
N VAL A 647 -6.79 -9.63 -42.40
CA VAL A 647 -7.18 -10.98 -42.92
C VAL A 647 -8.66 -11.06 -43.31
N SER A 648 -9.39 -9.95 -43.34
CA SER A 648 -10.83 -9.86 -43.59
C SER A 648 -11.31 -10.67 -44.81
N ARG A 649 -10.56 -10.59 -45.91
CA ARG A 649 -10.86 -11.33 -47.16
C ARG A 649 -10.85 -12.85 -47.00
N LYS A 650 -10.04 -13.38 -46.09
CA LYS A 650 -9.94 -14.81 -45.83
C LYS A 650 -11.18 -15.37 -45.10
N TYR A 651 -11.92 -14.52 -44.45
CA TYR A 651 -13.10 -14.87 -43.65
C TYR A 651 -14.40 -14.28 -44.22
N ASP A 652 -14.37 -13.88 -45.51
CA ASP A 652 -15.50 -13.34 -46.26
C ASP A 652 -16.12 -12.08 -45.60
N ILE A 653 -15.31 -11.29 -44.89
CA ILE A 653 -15.75 -10.04 -44.25
C ILE A 653 -15.74 -8.93 -45.31
N PRO A 654 -16.86 -8.21 -45.51
CA PRO A 654 -16.95 -7.10 -46.47
C PRO A 654 -15.89 -6.02 -46.21
N ASN A 655 -15.37 -5.40 -47.26
CA ASN A 655 -14.32 -4.37 -47.11
C ASN A 655 -14.78 -3.13 -46.31
N ASP A 656 -16.05 -2.80 -46.40
CA ASP A 656 -16.70 -1.67 -45.71
C ASP A 656 -17.24 -2.02 -44.30
N TYR A 657 -17.09 -3.28 -43.89
CA TYR A 657 -17.61 -3.76 -42.60
C TYR A 657 -17.15 -2.90 -41.44
N PHE A 658 -15.86 -2.60 -41.34
CA PHE A 658 -15.28 -1.81 -40.26
C PHE A 658 -15.55 -0.31 -40.35
N GLU A 659 -16.26 0.15 -41.38
CA GLU A 659 -16.74 1.53 -41.52
C GLU A 659 -18.24 1.63 -41.24
N THR A 660 -18.94 0.50 -41.29
CA THR A 660 -20.40 0.44 -41.15
C THR A 660 -20.86 -0.25 -39.83
N HIS A 661 -19.93 -0.84 -39.09
CA HIS A 661 -20.22 -1.52 -37.81
C HIS A 661 -19.31 -1.06 -36.71
N ASP A 662 -19.89 -0.80 -35.56
CA ASP A 662 -19.19 -0.55 -34.33
C ASP A 662 -18.90 -1.87 -33.59
N LEU A 663 -17.74 -1.96 -32.96
CA LEU A 663 -17.33 -3.10 -32.14
C LEU A 663 -17.24 -2.68 -30.67
N HIS A 664 -17.90 -3.42 -29.80
CA HIS A 664 -17.78 -3.22 -28.36
C HIS A 664 -17.15 -4.44 -27.70
N ILE A 665 -15.96 -4.28 -27.18
CA ILE A 665 -15.26 -5.30 -26.40
C ILE A 665 -15.45 -4.99 -24.92
N HIS A 666 -16.01 -5.94 -24.20
CA HIS A 666 -16.25 -5.83 -22.76
C HIS A 666 -15.56 -6.97 -22.02
N ILE A 667 -14.84 -6.66 -20.94
CA ILE A 667 -14.33 -7.65 -20.03
C ILE A 667 -15.01 -7.44 -18.68
N PRO A 668 -15.93 -8.32 -18.26
CA PRO A 668 -16.67 -8.22 -17.01
C PRO A 668 -15.77 -8.08 -15.79
N GLU A 669 -16.38 -7.84 -14.60
CA GLU A 669 -15.67 -7.54 -13.35
C GLU A 669 -14.95 -6.18 -13.34
N GLY A 670 -15.68 -5.10 -13.66
CA GLY A 670 -15.18 -3.73 -13.73
C GLY A 670 -14.62 -3.15 -12.41
N ALA A 671 -14.69 -3.87 -11.30
CA ALA A 671 -14.10 -3.44 -10.03
C ALA A 671 -12.58 -3.72 -9.92
N VAL A 672 -12.01 -4.51 -10.85
CA VAL A 672 -10.61 -4.90 -10.83
C VAL A 672 -9.93 -4.38 -12.09
N PRO A 673 -8.92 -3.49 -11.97
CA PRO A 673 -8.11 -3.08 -13.13
C PRO A 673 -7.43 -4.28 -13.80
N LYS A 674 -7.43 -4.29 -15.12
CA LYS A 674 -6.85 -5.37 -15.92
C LYS A 674 -5.87 -4.76 -16.91
N ASP A 675 -4.63 -5.24 -16.88
CA ASP A 675 -3.60 -4.81 -17.82
C ASP A 675 -2.71 -5.97 -18.25
N GLY A 676 -2.10 -5.84 -19.44
CA GLY A 676 -1.17 -6.81 -19.99
C GLY A 676 -1.52 -7.27 -21.41
N PRO A 677 -0.51 -7.70 -22.20
CA PRO A 677 -0.68 -8.05 -23.60
C PRO A 677 -1.22 -9.47 -23.83
N SER A 678 -1.23 -10.34 -22.81
CA SER A 678 -1.48 -11.79 -22.93
C SER A 678 -2.91 -12.20 -23.29
N ALA A 679 -3.86 -11.25 -23.37
CA ALA A 679 -5.23 -11.47 -23.83
C ALA A 679 -5.42 -11.21 -25.34
N GLY A 680 -4.37 -10.86 -26.09
CA GLY A 680 -4.45 -10.45 -27.48
C GLY A 680 -5.08 -11.49 -28.40
N ILE A 681 -4.64 -12.74 -28.33
CA ILE A 681 -5.23 -13.83 -29.15
C ILE A 681 -6.69 -14.08 -28.78
N THR A 682 -7.03 -13.91 -27.49
CA THR A 682 -8.40 -14.11 -26.97
C THR A 682 -9.33 -13.04 -27.52
N MET A 683 -8.92 -11.77 -27.47
CA MET A 683 -9.68 -10.64 -28.00
C MET A 683 -9.86 -10.75 -29.52
N ALA A 684 -8.80 -11.10 -30.24
CA ALA A 684 -8.87 -11.32 -31.71
C ALA A 684 -9.82 -12.46 -32.08
N ALA A 685 -9.78 -13.58 -31.33
CA ALA A 685 -10.70 -14.70 -31.54
C ALA A 685 -12.17 -14.30 -31.23
N ALA A 686 -12.41 -13.52 -30.18
CA ALA A 686 -13.72 -13.03 -29.82
C ALA A 686 -14.28 -12.06 -30.91
N VAL A 687 -13.45 -11.14 -31.38
CA VAL A 687 -13.82 -10.20 -32.47
C VAL A 687 -14.20 -10.97 -33.76
N LEU A 688 -13.35 -11.92 -34.18
CA LEU A 688 -13.68 -12.69 -35.39
C LEU A 688 -14.94 -13.56 -35.21
N SER A 689 -15.13 -14.13 -34.01
CA SER A 689 -16.34 -14.89 -33.69
C SER A 689 -17.59 -14.01 -33.78
N ALA A 690 -17.56 -12.81 -33.25
CA ALA A 690 -18.68 -11.85 -33.32
C ALA A 690 -18.99 -11.49 -34.77
N ILE A 691 -17.97 -11.08 -35.56
CA ILE A 691 -18.13 -10.66 -36.97
C ILE A 691 -18.61 -11.80 -37.86
N THR A 692 -18.15 -13.02 -37.64
CA THR A 692 -18.49 -14.18 -38.49
C THR A 692 -19.65 -15.01 -37.96
N HIS A 693 -20.22 -14.64 -36.79
CA HIS A 693 -21.25 -15.38 -36.05
C HIS A 693 -20.91 -16.86 -35.79
N ARG A 694 -19.62 -17.21 -35.79
CA ARG A 694 -19.15 -18.57 -35.56
C ARG A 694 -18.94 -18.80 -34.07
N LYS A 695 -19.55 -19.86 -33.55
CA LYS A 695 -19.49 -20.21 -32.14
C LYS A 695 -18.09 -20.67 -31.69
N ILE A 696 -17.62 -20.18 -30.56
CA ILE A 696 -16.42 -20.62 -29.87
C ILE A 696 -16.73 -21.80 -28.95
N ARG A 697 -15.83 -22.76 -28.83
CA ARG A 697 -15.98 -23.91 -27.93
C ARG A 697 -16.05 -23.48 -26.47
N ALA A 698 -17.04 -23.99 -25.74
CA ALA A 698 -17.31 -23.62 -24.35
C ALA A 698 -16.21 -24.06 -23.37
N ASN A 699 -15.49 -25.17 -23.66
CA ASN A 699 -14.48 -25.75 -22.78
C ASN A 699 -13.03 -25.36 -23.20
N LEU A 700 -12.88 -24.21 -23.85
CA LEU A 700 -11.61 -23.69 -24.32
C LEU A 700 -11.26 -22.41 -23.58
N ALA A 701 -9.99 -22.30 -23.18
CA ALA A 701 -9.37 -21.04 -22.81
C ALA A 701 -8.07 -20.84 -23.58
N MET A 702 -7.61 -19.60 -23.66
CA MET A 702 -6.38 -19.29 -24.35
C MET A 702 -5.65 -18.13 -23.70
N THR A 703 -4.34 -18.08 -23.93
CA THR A 703 -3.49 -16.97 -23.55
C THR A 703 -2.37 -16.81 -24.56
N GLY A 704 -2.03 -15.58 -24.90
CA GLY A 704 -0.98 -15.26 -25.84
C GLY A 704 -1.04 -13.81 -26.26
N GLU A 705 0.11 -13.22 -26.50
CA GLU A 705 0.23 -11.91 -27.13
C GLU A 705 0.16 -12.05 -28.64
N ILE A 706 -0.50 -11.10 -29.32
CA ILE A 706 -0.65 -11.12 -30.79
C ILE A 706 0.15 -9.98 -31.41
N THR A 707 0.77 -10.27 -32.53
CA THR A 707 1.40 -9.25 -33.40
C THR A 707 0.48 -8.85 -34.55
N LEU A 708 0.74 -7.70 -35.18
CA LEU A 708 0.01 -7.23 -36.37
C LEU A 708 0.00 -8.25 -37.56
N ARG A 709 0.94 -9.20 -37.57
CA ARG A 709 1.03 -10.27 -38.59
C ARG A 709 0.44 -11.59 -38.09
N GLY A 710 -0.20 -11.62 -36.92
CA GLY A 710 -0.85 -12.81 -36.37
C GLY A 710 0.10 -13.83 -35.74
N ARG A 711 1.37 -13.49 -35.47
CA ARG A 711 2.24 -14.36 -34.67
C ARG A 711 1.79 -14.32 -33.21
N VAL A 712 1.91 -15.45 -32.53
CA VAL A 712 1.63 -15.58 -31.13
C VAL A 712 2.94 -15.54 -30.36
N LEU A 713 3.09 -14.57 -29.47
CA LEU A 713 4.28 -14.35 -28.66
C LEU A 713 4.12 -14.95 -27.24
N PRO A 714 5.24 -15.30 -26.58
CA PRO A 714 5.23 -15.91 -25.27
C PRO A 714 4.67 -14.98 -24.18
N ILE A 715 4.21 -15.60 -23.09
CA ILE A 715 3.58 -14.90 -21.96
C ILE A 715 4.21 -15.34 -20.62
N GLY A 716 4.08 -14.51 -19.60
CA GLY A 716 4.46 -14.86 -18.23
C GLY A 716 3.33 -15.50 -17.44
N GLY A 717 3.69 -16.15 -16.30
CA GLY A 717 2.75 -16.74 -15.33
C GLY A 717 1.96 -17.92 -15.91
N LEU A 718 2.58 -18.79 -16.70
CA LEU A 718 1.90 -19.92 -17.33
C LEU A 718 1.35 -20.90 -16.29
N LYS A 719 2.10 -21.16 -15.21
CA LYS A 719 1.70 -22.05 -14.11
C LYS A 719 0.38 -21.61 -13.49
N GLU A 720 0.28 -20.36 -13.11
CA GLU A 720 -0.91 -19.75 -12.48
C GLU A 720 -2.10 -19.76 -13.45
N LYS A 721 -1.87 -19.51 -14.72
CA LYS A 721 -2.90 -19.52 -15.77
C LYS A 721 -3.47 -20.92 -15.98
N LEU A 722 -2.63 -21.94 -16.06
CA LEU A 722 -3.07 -23.34 -16.19
C LEU A 722 -3.82 -23.80 -14.94
N LEU A 723 -3.37 -23.41 -13.75
CA LEU A 723 -4.06 -23.68 -12.51
C LEU A 723 -5.45 -23.04 -12.47
N ALA A 724 -5.59 -21.80 -12.96
CA ALA A 724 -6.89 -21.13 -13.10
C ALA A 724 -7.81 -21.89 -14.07
N ALA A 725 -7.29 -22.31 -15.23
CA ALA A 725 -8.05 -23.09 -16.20
C ALA A 725 -8.55 -24.41 -15.59
N LYS A 726 -7.70 -25.12 -14.87
CA LYS A 726 -8.05 -26.37 -14.17
C LYS A 726 -9.15 -26.15 -13.12
N ASN A 727 -9.00 -25.12 -12.27
CA ASN A 727 -9.96 -24.81 -11.22
C ASN A 727 -11.32 -24.37 -11.81
N ALA A 728 -11.33 -23.73 -12.97
CA ALA A 728 -12.55 -23.38 -13.72
C ALA A 728 -13.17 -24.58 -14.48
N GLY A 729 -12.54 -25.75 -14.45
CA GLY A 729 -13.02 -26.94 -15.14
C GLY A 729 -12.89 -26.87 -16.66
N ILE A 730 -11.97 -26.07 -17.17
CA ILE A 730 -11.63 -25.99 -18.59
C ILE A 730 -10.78 -27.19 -18.96
N GLU A 731 -11.04 -27.78 -20.14
CA GLU A 731 -10.35 -28.97 -20.61
C GLU A 731 -9.29 -28.69 -21.66
N ASN A 732 -9.50 -27.66 -22.47
CA ASN A 732 -8.61 -27.33 -23.59
C ASN A 732 -8.00 -25.95 -23.35
N VAL A 733 -6.68 -25.85 -23.49
CA VAL A 733 -5.95 -24.59 -23.31
C VAL A 733 -5.00 -24.37 -24.47
N LEU A 734 -5.08 -23.20 -25.13
CA LEU A 734 -4.12 -22.77 -26.11
C LEU A 734 -3.06 -21.90 -25.49
N ILE A 735 -1.81 -22.22 -25.75
CA ILE A 735 -0.64 -21.49 -25.24
C ILE A 735 0.32 -21.16 -26.39
N PRO A 736 1.17 -20.14 -26.27
CA PRO A 736 2.23 -19.91 -27.27
C PRO A 736 3.22 -21.07 -27.32
N VAL A 737 3.73 -21.39 -28.51
CA VAL A 737 4.72 -22.46 -28.70
C VAL A 737 6.00 -22.19 -27.90
N ASP A 738 6.41 -20.94 -27.80
CA ASP A 738 7.62 -20.54 -27.06
C ASP A 738 7.52 -20.78 -25.54
N ASN A 739 6.30 -20.98 -24.99
CA ASN A 739 6.07 -21.36 -23.60
C ASN A 739 6.06 -22.90 -23.38
N VAL A 740 6.34 -23.72 -24.40
CA VAL A 740 6.40 -25.18 -24.22
C VAL A 740 7.52 -25.57 -23.25
N LYS A 741 8.64 -24.85 -23.27
CA LYS A 741 9.72 -25.06 -22.29
C LYS A 741 9.28 -24.80 -20.85
N ASP A 742 8.41 -23.80 -20.63
CA ASP A 742 7.88 -23.52 -19.30
C ASP A 742 6.96 -24.65 -18.80
N LEU A 743 6.35 -25.43 -19.73
CA LEU A 743 5.56 -26.61 -19.35
C LEU A 743 6.40 -27.73 -18.72
N GLU A 744 7.69 -27.84 -19.06
CA GLU A 744 8.55 -28.86 -18.48
C GLU A 744 8.73 -28.65 -16.98
N GLU A 745 8.79 -27.40 -16.57
CA GLU A 745 8.95 -26.97 -15.17
C GLU A 745 7.64 -27.05 -14.36
N ILE A 746 6.48 -27.17 -15.02
CA ILE A 746 5.18 -27.22 -14.33
C ILE A 746 4.87 -28.64 -13.86
N GLU A 747 4.39 -28.78 -12.61
CA GLU A 747 4.05 -30.04 -11.97
C GLU A 747 3.03 -30.84 -12.80
N GLN A 748 3.22 -32.15 -12.86
CA GLN A 748 2.34 -33.05 -13.62
C GLN A 748 0.89 -33.00 -13.11
N GLU A 749 0.70 -32.72 -11.84
CA GLU A 749 -0.63 -32.57 -11.25
C GLU A 749 -1.43 -31.46 -11.94
N ILE A 750 -0.82 -30.30 -12.24
CA ILE A 750 -1.49 -29.18 -12.90
C ILE A 750 -1.87 -29.58 -14.34
N LYS A 751 -0.98 -30.24 -15.05
CA LYS A 751 -1.18 -30.67 -16.44
C LYS A 751 -2.23 -31.75 -16.59
N THR A 752 -2.39 -32.60 -15.59
CA THR A 752 -3.34 -33.72 -15.64
C THR A 752 -4.78 -33.23 -15.77
N GLY A 753 -5.46 -33.68 -16.83
CA GLY A 753 -6.84 -33.30 -17.15
C GLY A 753 -6.96 -32.06 -18.04
N LEU A 754 -5.85 -31.44 -18.44
CA LEU A 754 -5.81 -30.34 -19.43
C LEU A 754 -5.23 -30.87 -20.75
N ASN A 755 -5.91 -30.58 -21.86
CA ASN A 755 -5.38 -30.71 -23.22
C ASN A 755 -4.71 -29.40 -23.60
N ILE A 756 -3.41 -29.31 -23.43
CA ILE A 756 -2.63 -28.11 -23.71
C ILE A 756 -2.14 -28.18 -25.14
N THR A 757 -2.53 -27.22 -25.95
CA THR A 757 -2.17 -27.15 -27.41
C THR A 757 -1.29 -25.94 -27.63
N PRO A 758 -0.01 -26.11 -28.01
CA PRO A 758 0.86 -25.02 -28.43
C PRO A 758 0.43 -24.48 -29.78
N VAL A 759 0.48 -23.14 -29.91
CA VAL A 759 0.13 -22.43 -31.18
C VAL A 759 1.21 -21.41 -31.53
N THR A 760 1.49 -21.26 -32.82
CA THR A 760 2.51 -20.35 -33.34
C THR A 760 1.91 -19.07 -33.95
N ASN A 761 0.69 -19.19 -34.44
CA ASN A 761 0.02 -18.12 -35.13
C ASN A 761 -1.50 -18.11 -34.88
N MET A 762 -2.12 -17.00 -35.23
CA MET A 762 -3.55 -16.78 -35.00
C MET A 762 -4.44 -17.72 -35.81
N GLU A 763 -3.96 -18.23 -36.98
CA GLU A 763 -4.72 -19.19 -37.78
C GLU A 763 -4.93 -20.51 -37.01
N GLU A 764 -3.88 -21.02 -36.38
CA GLU A 764 -3.96 -22.22 -35.53
C GLU A 764 -4.90 -21.97 -34.32
N VAL A 765 -4.80 -20.78 -33.72
CA VAL A 765 -5.73 -20.39 -32.63
C VAL A 765 -7.17 -20.48 -33.11
N LEU A 766 -7.50 -19.93 -34.27
CA LEU A 766 -8.86 -19.92 -34.78
C LEU A 766 -9.35 -21.32 -35.20
N GLN A 767 -8.47 -22.15 -35.78
CA GLN A 767 -8.80 -23.55 -36.13
C GLN A 767 -9.17 -24.38 -34.88
N HIS A 768 -8.49 -24.14 -33.74
CA HIS A 768 -8.77 -24.83 -32.52
C HIS A 768 -9.95 -24.22 -31.73
N SER A 769 -10.27 -22.96 -31.97
CA SER A 769 -11.30 -22.20 -31.21
C SER A 769 -12.70 -22.47 -31.70
N PHE A 770 -12.91 -22.51 -33.03
CA PHE A 770 -14.25 -22.66 -33.57
C PHE A 770 -14.79 -24.08 -33.44
N GLN A 771 -16.10 -24.20 -33.22
CA GLN A 771 -16.79 -25.48 -33.20
C GLN A 771 -16.82 -26.08 -34.60
N LYS A 772 -16.40 -27.37 -34.74
CA LYS A 772 -16.51 -28.09 -36.01
C LYS A 772 -17.99 -28.39 -36.27
N GLY A 773 -18.55 -27.83 -37.35
CA GLY A 773 -19.88 -28.11 -37.83
C GLY A 773 -20.95 -27.14 -37.35
N SER A 774 -21.15 -26.04 -38.05
CA SER A 774 -22.44 -25.44 -38.34
C SER A 774 -22.28 -24.47 -39.51
N LYS A 775 -22.30 -25.02 -40.72
CA LYS A 775 -22.63 -24.22 -41.91
C LYS A 775 -24.14 -24.11 -42.15
N ASP A 776 -24.93 -24.84 -41.36
CA ASP A 776 -26.38 -24.92 -41.55
C ASP A 776 -27.11 -24.79 -40.19
N ASP A 777 -27.29 -23.58 -39.70
CA ASP A 777 -28.32 -23.22 -38.75
C ASP A 777 -28.54 -21.70 -38.85
N TYR A 778 -29.14 -21.31 -39.98
CA TYR A 778 -29.89 -20.06 -40.20
C TYR A 778 -31.25 -20.40 -40.76
#